data_015b45b2789af9bb3f9ad601588866c3
#
_entry.id   015b45b2789af9bb3f9ad601588866c3
#
_cell.length_a   1.000
_cell.length_b   1.000
_cell.length_c   1.000
_cell.angle_alpha   90.00
_cell.angle_beta   90.00
_cell.angle_gamma   90.00
#
_symmetry.space_group_name_H-M   'P 1'
#
loop_
_entity.id
_entity.type
_entity.pdbx_description
1 polymer ?
#
loop_
_entity_poly.entity_id
_entity_poly.type
_entity_poly.pdbx_seq_one_letter_code
_entity_poly.pdbx_strand_id
1 'polypeptide(L)'
;MPLRGMGRPRESPATAMRVLNSLRAATRKTDVGHEPESSYISASPSEGIVASDLRDQLQNTLGASYKLERELGRGGMATVYLAYDIKHDRHVALKLLRPDVAQSIGAERFLREIRLAAKLSHPHILPLFDSGEANGCLYYVMPNVEGFSLRDRLKTEAKLPIDEAVRVVREVADALDYAHRHGVVHRDVKPENIMLHDGHAMVADFGIGKALSAVDEQLFTQAGVSLGTPAYMSPEQASGDAIDGRTDIYSLGCVLYEMLTGEQPFTGRTAQAVIAKRFVQTPPDVAGLREGVTRVIANVVQRALARAPVDRFQTGASLIAALSQPDSASPSESSENSIAVLPFANLSANADDEYFSDGITDEVINALSHLPGVRVAGRTSTFVFKGKRVDLRKIAEQLRVQTILEGSVRRAGDRVRISVQLIAAADGLHLWSERYDRELANVFALQDEIAQAISRALEQRLGGGKASTNSRELRPTLPDRVARTAVNPTAYDVYLRGRFLFEQHSATEAIMCFDRAVALDPNFALAHVWCAFSNILAANMKVLPALTAYPRARAEAGRALALEPALPEALVAEAFIAYWFDWDSTRAQTLVRDALALAPGLPHAHVLLGWTLLSAERFEEGVRSLERGYALDPLSDFMLYNFGMSLLFAGEATRTIEVLRPALERSRGNGGLHLLLGAALFVSDRLPEARTALERGCELTPASAQLRTTLVGVLAAMGDTEEAWRRLGEVEEQAERGKASAVDVACGYHWLGDDELAYTWLERAFEARELWMTSLHIEPRLRRLRGTQRFEALVKRVGVAPDV
;
A
#
# COMPACT_ATOMS: atom_id res chain seq x y z
N MET A 1 50.81 26.18 24.22
CA MET A 1 51.28 25.37 25.34
C MET A 1 50.42 24.15 25.43
N PRO A 2 50.90 22.92 25.32
CA PRO A 2 50.13 21.69 25.24
C PRO A 2 49.93 21.08 26.61
N LEU A 3 48.76 20.54 26.88
CA LEU A 3 48.54 19.62 27.99
C LEU A 3 48.46 18.18 27.46
N ARG A 4 49.48 17.45 27.87
CA ARG A 4 49.57 15.98 27.67
C ARG A 4 48.67 15.19 28.61
N GLY A 5 48.00 14.19 28.07
CA GLY A 5 48.10 12.81 28.45
C GLY A 5 47.28 12.35 29.66
N MET A 6 46.21 11.58 29.39
CA MET A 6 45.91 10.37 30.19
C MET A 6 45.27 9.33 29.29
N GLY A 7 46.02 8.24 29.03
CA GLY A 7 45.52 7.11 28.25
C GLY A 7 44.53 6.29 29.09
N ARG A 8 43.46 5.84 28.44
CA ARG A 8 42.59 4.75 28.90
C ARG A 8 42.68 3.58 27.91
N PRO A 9 42.57 2.35 28.38
CA PRO A 9 42.87 1.17 27.58
C PRO A 9 41.80 0.96 26.49
N ARG A 10 42.33 0.68 25.30
CA ARG A 10 41.53 0.24 24.13
C ARG A 10 41.05 -1.18 24.39
N GLU A 11 39.74 -1.38 24.55
CA GLU A 11 39.11 -2.69 24.37
C GLU A 11 39.05 -3.02 22.87
N SER A 12 39.51 -4.21 22.56
CA SER A 12 39.70 -4.76 21.22
C SER A 12 38.36 -5.01 20.52
N PRO A 13 38.31 -4.88 19.17
CA PRO A 13 37.11 -5.15 18.37
C PRO A 13 36.62 -6.60 18.39
N ALA A 14 37.26 -7.49 19.10
CA ALA A 14 36.94 -8.91 19.19
C ALA A 14 35.64 -9.23 19.96
N THR A 15 35.10 -8.31 20.74
CA THR A 15 33.91 -8.55 21.57
C THR A 15 32.60 -8.38 20.81
N ALA A 16 32.59 -7.49 19.81
CA ALA A 16 31.42 -7.29 18.93
C ALA A 16 31.17 -8.45 17.95
N MET A 17 32.21 -9.21 17.65
CA MET A 17 32.14 -10.36 16.73
C MET A 17 31.66 -11.65 17.41
N ARG A 18 31.67 -11.75 18.76
CA ARG A 18 31.22 -12.94 19.50
C ARG A 18 29.69 -13.05 19.58
N VAL A 19 28.95 -11.97 19.54
CA VAL A 19 27.47 -12.00 19.59
C VAL A 19 26.86 -12.35 18.21
N LEU A 20 27.53 -12.04 17.12
CA LEU A 20 27.13 -12.44 15.76
C LEU A 20 27.42 -13.91 15.44
N ASN A 21 28.43 -14.52 16.11
CA ASN A 21 28.78 -15.92 15.90
C ASN A 21 27.93 -16.90 16.72
N SER A 22 27.28 -16.48 17.78
CA SER A 22 26.39 -17.35 18.57
C SER A 22 25.06 -17.66 17.87
N LEU A 23 24.65 -16.85 16.91
CA LEU A 23 23.47 -17.09 16.05
C LEU A 23 23.78 -17.95 14.81
N ARG A 24 25.06 -18.11 14.46
CA ARG A 24 25.49 -18.98 13.34
C ARG A 24 25.71 -20.45 13.72
N ALA A 25 25.80 -20.79 15.00
CA ALA A 25 26.10 -22.13 15.46
C ALA A 25 24.89 -23.09 15.61
N ALA A 26 23.66 -22.59 15.42
CA ALA A 26 22.42 -23.39 15.56
C ALA A 26 21.93 -24.06 14.24
N THR A 27 22.63 -23.89 13.12
CA THR A 27 22.16 -24.40 11.81
C THR A 27 23.14 -25.33 11.07
N ARG A 28 24.11 -25.93 11.76
CA ARG A 28 24.98 -26.98 11.14
C ARG A 28 25.21 -28.15 12.06
N LYS A 29 24.43 -29.18 11.90
CA LYS A 29 24.63 -30.64 12.06
C LYS A 29 23.23 -31.27 11.98
N THR A 30 22.91 -32.06 11.00
CA THR A 30 23.28 -33.45 10.79
C THR A 30 22.87 -33.88 9.39
N ASP A 31 23.85 -34.26 8.59
CA ASP A 31 23.70 -35.11 7.41
C ASP A 31 24.04 -36.50 7.84
N VAL A 32 23.09 -37.43 7.83
CA VAL A 32 23.33 -38.87 7.72
C VAL A 32 22.11 -39.48 7.02
N GLY A 33 22.36 -40.07 5.87
CA GLY A 33 21.35 -40.74 5.07
C GLY A 33 20.88 -42.07 5.66
N HIS A 34 19.62 -42.39 5.37
CA HIS A 34 19.16 -43.78 5.19
C HIS A 34 17.90 -43.81 4.31
N GLU A 35 17.89 -44.83 3.45
CA GLU A 35 16.82 -45.15 2.49
C GLU A 35 15.52 -45.61 3.13
N PRO A 36 14.38 -45.66 2.39
CA PRO A 36 13.06 -45.79 2.97
C PRO A 36 12.68 -47.27 3.16
N GLU A 37 12.35 -47.65 4.38
CA GLU A 37 11.56 -48.88 4.61
C GLU A 37 10.07 -48.51 4.76
N SER A 38 9.30 -49.12 3.91
CA SER A 38 7.85 -49.24 3.95
C SER A 38 7.43 -49.97 5.22
N SER A 39 6.72 -49.31 6.12
CA SER A 39 5.98 -49.95 7.19
C SER A 39 4.52 -49.52 7.18
N TYR A 40 3.66 -50.40 6.77
CA TYR A 40 2.23 -50.43 7.06
C TYR A 40 2.02 -50.38 8.59
N ILE A 41 1.48 -49.27 9.09
CA ILE A 41 0.99 -49.21 10.47
C ILE A 41 -0.43 -49.75 10.46
N SER A 42 -0.58 -50.99 10.87
CA SER A 42 -1.84 -51.61 11.24
C SER A 42 -2.49 -50.82 12.40
N ALA A 43 -3.74 -50.44 12.24
CA ALA A 43 -4.55 -49.85 13.31
C ALA A 43 -4.57 -50.79 14.53
N SER A 44 -4.31 -50.26 15.70
CA SER A 44 -4.32 -51.01 16.97
C SER A 44 -5.77 -51.41 17.32
N PRO A 45 -6.01 -52.61 17.79
CA PRO A 45 -7.33 -53.10 18.13
C PRO A 45 -8.05 -52.39 19.29
N SER A 46 -7.34 -51.52 20.00
CA SER A 46 -7.92 -50.76 21.14
C SER A 46 -8.79 -49.57 20.78
N GLU A 47 -8.65 -48.97 19.59
CA GLU A 47 -9.47 -47.84 19.19
C GLU A 47 -10.89 -48.21 18.76
N GLY A 48 -11.08 -49.42 18.23
CA GLY A 48 -12.37 -49.93 17.84
C GLY A 48 -13.32 -50.24 19.02
N ILE A 49 -12.77 -50.65 20.15
CA ILE A 49 -13.53 -51.05 21.35
C ILE A 49 -14.06 -49.79 22.07
N VAL A 50 -13.27 -48.72 22.16
CA VAL A 50 -13.66 -47.46 22.80
C VAL A 50 -14.73 -46.70 22.01
N ALA A 51 -14.75 -46.84 20.68
CA ALA A 51 -15.72 -46.16 19.81
C ALA A 51 -17.08 -46.84 19.81
N SER A 52 -17.17 -48.20 19.97
CA SER A 52 -18.42 -48.92 20.12
C SER A 52 -19.10 -48.64 21.46
N ASP A 53 -18.32 -48.60 22.53
CA ASP A 53 -18.83 -48.25 23.86
C ASP A 53 -19.43 -46.84 23.94
N LEU A 54 -18.82 -45.86 23.31
CA LEU A 54 -19.30 -44.49 23.27
C LEU A 54 -20.59 -44.33 22.46
N ARG A 55 -20.73 -45.07 21.35
CA ARG A 55 -21.95 -45.11 20.55
C ARG A 55 -23.14 -45.72 21.34
N ASP A 56 -22.91 -46.85 22.01
CA ASP A 56 -23.92 -47.55 22.78
C ASP A 56 -24.36 -46.76 24.03
N GLN A 57 -23.44 -46.07 24.68
CA GLN A 57 -23.72 -45.13 25.77
C GLN A 57 -24.57 -43.95 25.27
N LEU A 58 -24.25 -43.37 24.12
CA LEU A 58 -25.04 -42.31 23.51
C LEU A 58 -26.44 -42.78 23.08
N GLN A 59 -26.51 -43.96 22.45
CA GLN A 59 -27.81 -44.54 22.07
C GLN A 59 -28.71 -44.73 23.29
N ASN A 60 -28.17 -45.20 24.42
CA ASN A 60 -28.92 -45.35 25.68
C ASN A 60 -29.43 -44.01 26.22
N THR A 61 -28.67 -42.94 26.07
CA THR A 61 -29.05 -41.61 26.58
C THR A 61 -30.00 -40.87 25.64
N LEU A 62 -29.75 -40.92 24.33
CA LEU A 62 -30.52 -40.21 23.30
C LEU A 62 -31.62 -41.04 22.66
N GLY A 63 -31.73 -42.32 22.99
CA GLY A 63 -32.63 -43.31 22.33
C GLY A 63 -34.13 -42.96 22.36
N ALA A 64 -34.55 -42.13 23.29
CA ALA A 64 -35.93 -41.63 23.31
C ALA A 64 -36.22 -40.58 22.22
N SER A 65 -35.20 -39.87 21.76
CA SER A 65 -35.31 -38.79 20.77
C SER A 65 -34.67 -39.15 19.42
N TYR A 66 -33.51 -39.81 19.45
CA TYR A 66 -32.72 -40.10 18.25
C TYR A 66 -32.25 -41.55 18.22
N LYS A 67 -32.50 -42.22 17.09
CA LYS A 67 -31.95 -43.58 16.83
C LYS A 67 -30.71 -43.44 15.95
N LEU A 68 -29.52 -43.74 16.52
CA LEU A 68 -28.28 -43.72 15.79
C LEU A 68 -28.19 -44.90 14.81
N GLU A 69 -27.97 -44.64 13.53
CA GLU A 69 -27.92 -45.68 12.49
C GLU A 69 -26.49 -46.03 12.09
N ARG A 70 -25.74 -45.10 11.46
CA ARG A 70 -24.39 -45.31 11.00
C ARG A 70 -23.52 -44.08 11.14
N GLU A 71 -22.20 -44.26 11.17
CA GLU A 71 -21.27 -43.17 11.10
C GLU A 71 -21.26 -42.62 9.66
N LEU A 72 -21.38 -41.27 9.53
CA LEU A 72 -21.26 -40.55 8.28
C LEU A 72 -19.79 -40.08 8.03
N GLY A 73 -19.09 -39.77 9.09
CA GLY A 73 -17.71 -39.33 9.02
C GLY A 73 -17.09 -39.09 10.39
N ARG A 74 -15.76 -39.16 10.45
CA ARG A 74 -14.96 -38.94 11.67
C ARG A 74 -13.86 -37.94 11.36
N GLY A 75 -13.79 -36.87 12.16
CA GLY A 75 -12.75 -35.86 12.11
C GLY A 75 -11.93 -35.79 13.39
N GLY A 76 -10.93 -34.94 13.41
CA GLY A 76 -10.07 -34.74 14.58
C GLY A 76 -10.80 -34.24 15.83
N MET A 77 -11.95 -33.58 15.71
CA MET A 77 -12.68 -32.93 16.80
C MET A 77 -14.04 -33.57 17.10
N ALA A 78 -14.64 -34.30 16.13
CA ALA A 78 -16.00 -34.80 16.25
C ALA A 78 -16.23 -36.01 15.36
N THR A 79 -17.25 -36.80 15.69
CA THR A 79 -17.80 -37.87 14.86
C THR A 79 -19.23 -37.48 14.47
N VAL A 80 -19.59 -37.68 13.21
CA VAL A 80 -20.95 -37.41 12.67
C VAL A 80 -21.66 -38.72 12.42
N TYR A 81 -22.85 -38.85 12.98
CA TYR A 81 -23.72 -40.03 12.80
C TYR A 81 -24.97 -39.66 12.00
N LEU A 82 -25.37 -40.52 11.09
CA LEU A 82 -26.74 -40.55 10.60
C LEU A 82 -27.64 -41.03 11.76
N ALA A 83 -28.64 -40.27 12.08
CA ALA A 83 -29.61 -40.62 13.10
C ALA A 83 -31.05 -40.37 12.61
N TYR A 84 -31.99 -41.09 13.15
CA TYR A 84 -33.39 -40.90 12.89
C TYR A 84 -34.04 -40.14 14.05
N ASP A 85 -34.60 -38.98 13.76
CA ASP A 85 -35.35 -38.15 14.69
C ASP A 85 -36.74 -38.74 14.86
N ILE A 86 -36.97 -39.46 15.97
CA ILE A 86 -38.18 -40.19 16.24
C ILE A 86 -39.40 -39.28 16.35
N LYS A 87 -39.22 -38.10 16.90
CA LYS A 87 -40.29 -37.13 17.14
C LYS A 87 -40.80 -36.49 15.85
N HIS A 88 -39.90 -36.22 14.91
CA HIS A 88 -40.22 -35.48 13.68
C HIS A 88 -40.19 -36.36 12.42
N ASP A 89 -40.03 -37.70 12.58
CA ASP A 89 -40.10 -38.70 11.51
C ASP A 89 -39.19 -38.38 10.31
N ARG A 90 -37.88 -38.15 10.61
CA ARG A 90 -36.89 -37.73 9.58
C ARG A 90 -35.48 -38.15 9.93
N HIS A 91 -34.65 -38.32 8.88
CA HIS A 91 -33.22 -38.48 9.07
C HIS A 91 -32.52 -37.17 9.34
N VAL A 92 -31.56 -37.20 10.26
CA VAL A 92 -30.73 -36.04 10.68
C VAL A 92 -29.27 -36.43 10.77
N ALA A 93 -28.38 -35.47 10.73
CA ALA A 93 -26.97 -35.65 11.03
C ALA A 93 -26.70 -35.19 12.48
N LEU A 94 -26.25 -36.09 13.33
CA LEU A 94 -25.91 -35.84 14.73
C LEU A 94 -24.38 -35.78 14.84
N LYS A 95 -23.84 -34.60 15.14
CA LYS A 95 -22.41 -34.37 15.33
C LYS A 95 -22.08 -34.37 16.81
N LEU A 96 -21.20 -35.31 17.18
CA LEU A 96 -20.74 -35.54 18.54
C LEU A 96 -19.33 -35.05 18.70
N LEU A 97 -19.07 -34.12 19.60
CA LEU A 97 -17.70 -33.67 19.95
C LEU A 97 -16.98 -34.75 20.74
N ARG A 98 -15.68 -34.87 20.52
CA ARG A 98 -14.84 -35.78 21.31
C ARG A 98 -14.80 -35.33 22.78
N PRO A 99 -14.70 -36.23 23.75
CA PRO A 99 -14.72 -35.93 25.17
C PRO A 99 -13.62 -34.92 25.60
N ASP A 100 -12.42 -35.06 25.06
CA ASP A 100 -11.29 -34.16 25.33
C ASP A 100 -11.58 -32.73 24.84
N VAL A 101 -12.18 -32.56 23.68
CA VAL A 101 -12.62 -31.29 23.13
C VAL A 101 -13.79 -30.71 23.93
N ALA A 102 -14.77 -31.53 24.27
CA ALA A 102 -15.93 -31.14 25.09
C ALA A 102 -15.52 -30.59 26.46
N GLN A 103 -14.61 -31.26 27.16
CA GLN A 103 -14.06 -30.81 28.46
C GLN A 103 -13.31 -29.47 28.34
N SER A 104 -12.55 -29.28 27.29
CA SER A 104 -11.78 -28.05 27.07
C SER A 104 -12.65 -26.83 26.76
N ILE A 105 -13.79 -27.02 26.09
CA ILE A 105 -14.74 -25.94 25.72
C ILE A 105 -15.62 -25.54 26.89
N GLY A 106 -16.10 -26.53 27.65
CA GLY A 106 -17.14 -26.39 28.68
C GLY A 106 -18.58 -26.30 28.13
N ALA A 107 -19.49 -27.05 28.77
CA ALA A 107 -20.87 -27.17 28.27
C ALA A 107 -21.62 -25.82 28.18
N GLU A 108 -21.50 -24.95 29.19
CA GLU A 108 -22.21 -23.67 29.21
C GLU A 108 -21.77 -22.75 28.04
N ARG A 109 -20.50 -22.71 27.74
CA ARG A 109 -19.94 -21.89 26.65
C ARG A 109 -20.41 -22.43 25.31
N PHE A 110 -20.30 -23.76 25.10
CA PHE A 110 -20.76 -24.42 23.88
C PHE A 110 -22.24 -24.12 23.62
N LEU A 111 -23.10 -24.37 24.60
CA LEU A 111 -24.56 -24.16 24.47
C LEU A 111 -24.93 -22.71 24.25
N ARG A 112 -24.12 -21.75 24.73
CA ARG A 112 -24.32 -20.32 24.48
C ARG A 112 -24.00 -19.96 23.00
N GLU A 113 -22.89 -20.42 22.48
CA GLU A 113 -22.48 -20.13 21.08
C GLU A 113 -23.45 -20.85 20.10
N ILE A 114 -23.84 -22.10 20.38
CA ILE A 114 -24.82 -22.84 19.57
C ILE A 114 -26.19 -22.13 19.55
N ARG A 115 -26.64 -21.54 20.67
CA ARG A 115 -27.92 -20.78 20.71
C ARG A 115 -27.85 -19.52 19.82
N LEU A 116 -26.71 -18.93 19.63
CA LEU A 116 -26.54 -17.80 18.69
C LEU A 116 -26.59 -18.31 17.25
N ALA A 117 -25.89 -19.39 16.95
CA ALA A 117 -25.89 -19.99 15.61
C ALA A 117 -27.29 -20.52 15.21
N ALA A 118 -28.05 -21.10 16.14
CA ALA A 118 -29.39 -21.59 15.89
C ALA A 118 -30.42 -20.52 15.53
N LYS A 119 -30.12 -19.24 15.74
CA LYS A 119 -30.96 -18.12 15.30
C LYS A 119 -30.73 -17.72 13.84
N LEU A 120 -29.68 -18.23 13.22
CA LEU A 120 -29.38 -17.91 11.82
C LEU A 120 -30.36 -18.69 10.92
N SER A 121 -31.05 -17.97 10.04
CA SER A 121 -31.96 -18.54 9.05
C SER A 121 -31.67 -17.94 7.69
N HIS A 122 -30.97 -18.71 6.84
CA HIS A 122 -30.50 -18.26 5.53
C HIS A 122 -30.43 -19.46 4.58
N PRO A 123 -30.75 -19.32 3.27
CA PRO A 123 -30.72 -20.43 2.32
C PRO A 123 -29.36 -21.13 2.21
N HIS A 124 -28.28 -20.40 2.41
CA HIS A 124 -26.90 -20.92 2.32
C HIS A 124 -26.24 -21.17 3.68
N ILE A 125 -27.02 -21.25 4.77
CA ILE A 125 -26.58 -21.68 6.11
C ILE A 125 -27.28 -22.97 6.48
N LEU A 126 -26.51 -23.97 6.87
CA LEU A 126 -27.09 -25.23 7.37
C LEU A 126 -27.70 -24.99 8.75
N PRO A 127 -29.05 -25.10 8.92
CA PRO A 127 -29.70 -24.80 10.19
C PRO A 127 -29.38 -25.83 11.27
N LEU A 128 -29.43 -25.40 12.52
CA LEU A 128 -29.35 -26.29 13.68
C LEU A 128 -30.73 -26.64 14.19
N PHE A 129 -31.02 -27.93 14.35
CA PHE A 129 -32.29 -28.42 14.83
C PHE A 129 -32.33 -28.58 16.34
N ASP A 130 -31.22 -29.05 16.93
CA ASP A 130 -31.14 -29.33 18.36
C ASP A 130 -29.69 -29.35 18.84
N SER A 131 -29.45 -29.23 20.14
CA SER A 131 -28.15 -29.37 20.76
C SER A 131 -28.25 -29.72 22.23
N GLY A 132 -27.29 -30.44 22.76
CA GLY A 132 -27.27 -30.81 24.16
C GLY A 132 -25.97 -31.45 24.63
N GLU A 133 -26.09 -31.98 25.85
CA GLU A 133 -25.04 -32.78 26.50
C GLU A 133 -25.59 -34.16 26.82
N ALA A 134 -24.83 -35.19 26.51
CA ALA A 134 -25.18 -36.57 26.80
C ALA A 134 -23.93 -37.29 27.34
N ASN A 135 -23.97 -37.75 28.61
CA ASN A 135 -22.84 -38.43 29.28
C ASN A 135 -21.51 -37.67 29.22
N GLY A 136 -21.53 -36.34 29.41
CA GLY A 136 -20.33 -35.49 29.31
C GLY A 136 -19.85 -35.23 27.90
N CYS A 137 -20.57 -35.70 26.89
CA CYS A 137 -20.32 -35.41 25.49
C CYS A 137 -21.25 -34.35 24.96
N LEU A 138 -20.73 -33.36 24.29
CA LEU A 138 -21.50 -32.29 23.66
C LEU A 138 -21.89 -32.71 22.24
N TYR A 139 -23.16 -32.48 21.87
CA TYR A 139 -23.66 -32.81 20.54
C TYR A 139 -24.57 -31.71 20.00
N TYR A 140 -24.75 -31.72 18.68
CA TYR A 140 -25.77 -30.95 17.98
C TYR A 140 -26.29 -31.68 16.77
N VAL A 141 -27.54 -31.36 16.40
CA VAL A 141 -28.31 -32.00 15.34
C VAL A 141 -28.59 -31.02 14.23
N MET A 142 -28.37 -31.43 13.01
CA MET A 142 -28.56 -30.66 11.79
C MET A 142 -29.26 -31.52 10.72
N PRO A 143 -29.76 -30.92 9.63
CA PRO A 143 -30.30 -31.68 8.50
C PRO A 143 -29.27 -32.71 7.99
N ASN A 144 -29.76 -33.89 7.60
CA ASN A 144 -28.97 -34.79 6.78
C ASN A 144 -29.05 -34.30 5.34
N VAL A 145 -28.01 -33.66 4.87
CA VAL A 145 -27.92 -33.15 3.50
C VAL A 145 -27.43 -34.26 2.57
N GLU A 146 -28.26 -34.62 1.60
CA GLU A 146 -27.85 -35.52 0.52
C GLU A 146 -26.94 -34.78 -0.44
N GLY A 147 -25.62 -34.92 -0.24
CA GLY A 147 -24.59 -34.19 -1.00
C GLY A 147 -23.19 -34.57 -0.53
N PHE A 148 -22.23 -33.79 -0.92
CA PHE A 148 -20.83 -33.98 -0.54
C PHE A 148 -20.21 -32.63 -0.13
N SER A 149 -19.13 -32.69 0.65
CA SER A 149 -18.40 -31.47 1.01
C SER A 149 -17.63 -30.94 -0.21
N LEU A 150 -17.36 -29.64 -0.22
CA LEU A 150 -16.46 -29.02 -1.20
C LEU A 150 -15.07 -29.69 -1.17
N ARG A 151 -14.64 -30.20 -0.01
CA ARG A 151 -13.39 -30.96 0.12
C ARG A 151 -13.45 -32.26 -0.69
N ASP A 152 -14.54 -32.99 -0.65
CA ASP A 152 -14.69 -34.24 -1.38
C ASP A 152 -14.78 -33.98 -2.89
N ARG A 153 -15.40 -32.88 -3.28
CA ARG A 153 -15.43 -32.40 -4.66
C ARG A 153 -14.01 -32.08 -5.17
N LEU A 154 -13.19 -31.37 -4.37
CA LEU A 154 -11.81 -31.02 -4.70
C LEU A 154 -10.86 -32.23 -4.72
N LYS A 155 -11.13 -33.29 -3.97
CA LYS A 155 -10.38 -34.56 -4.09
C LYS A 155 -10.65 -35.28 -5.41
N THR A 156 -11.87 -35.18 -5.94
CA THR A 156 -12.27 -35.79 -7.19
C THR A 156 -11.83 -34.97 -8.40
N GLU A 157 -12.00 -33.65 -8.32
CA GLU A 157 -11.60 -32.70 -9.37
C GLU A 157 -10.70 -31.67 -8.73
N ALA A 158 -9.41 -31.77 -9.00
CA ALA A 158 -8.41 -30.89 -8.39
C ALA A 158 -8.69 -29.39 -8.59
N LYS A 159 -9.40 -29.00 -9.66
CA LYS A 159 -9.81 -27.64 -9.99
C LYS A 159 -11.27 -27.61 -10.41
N LEU A 160 -12.05 -26.69 -9.87
CA LEU A 160 -13.44 -26.51 -10.28
C LEU A 160 -13.54 -25.62 -11.54
N PRO A 161 -14.62 -25.73 -12.33
CA PRO A 161 -14.96 -24.73 -13.33
C PRO A 161 -15.00 -23.33 -12.71
N ILE A 162 -14.50 -22.32 -13.43
CA ILE A 162 -14.35 -20.96 -12.88
C ILE A 162 -15.71 -20.40 -12.43
N ASP A 163 -16.74 -20.59 -13.26
CA ASP A 163 -18.10 -20.12 -12.96
C ASP A 163 -18.71 -20.81 -11.72
N GLU A 164 -18.40 -22.10 -11.54
CA GLU A 164 -18.81 -22.85 -10.36
C GLU A 164 -18.09 -22.33 -9.11
N ALA A 165 -16.78 -22.10 -9.18
CA ALA A 165 -16.01 -21.56 -8.07
C ALA A 165 -16.52 -20.15 -7.66
N VAL A 166 -16.80 -19.28 -8.63
CA VAL A 166 -17.37 -17.95 -8.39
C VAL A 166 -18.77 -18.04 -7.77
N ARG A 167 -19.62 -18.93 -8.25
CA ARG A 167 -20.97 -19.14 -7.69
C ARG A 167 -20.89 -19.61 -6.24
N VAL A 168 -20.09 -20.63 -5.93
CA VAL A 168 -19.88 -21.13 -4.57
C VAL A 168 -19.43 -20.00 -3.63
N VAL A 169 -18.45 -19.18 -4.08
CA VAL A 169 -17.98 -18.06 -3.26
C VAL A 169 -19.06 -17.01 -3.02
N ARG A 170 -19.89 -16.70 -4.02
CA ARG A 170 -21.00 -15.74 -3.84
C ARG A 170 -22.02 -16.23 -2.81
N GLU A 171 -22.43 -17.51 -2.90
CA GLU A 171 -23.39 -18.11 -1.98
C GLU A 171 -22.84 -18.18 -0.55
N VAL A 172 -21.56 -18.57 -0.38
CA VAL A 172 -20.89 -18.58 0.92
C VAL A 172 -20.69 -17.17 1.46
N ALA A 173 -20.29 -16.19 0.62
CA ALA A 173 -20.12 -14.80 1.05
C ALA A 173 -21.44 -14.15 1.50
N ASP A 174 -22.57 -14.50 0.87
CA ASP A 174 -23.92 -14.05 1.27
C ASP A 174 -24.31 -14.62 2.64
N ALA A 175 -24.05 -15.91 2.86
CA ALA A 175 -24.25 -16.57 4.14
C ALA A 175 -23.41 -15.92 5.27
N LEU A 176 -22.14 -15.66 5.00
CA LEU A 176 -21.22 -15.01 5.95
C LEU A 176 -21.64 -13.57 6.25
N ASP A 177 -22.00 -12.79 5.24
CA ASP A 177 -22.48 -11.42 5.42
C ASP A 177 -23.75 -11.35 6.29
N TYR A 178 -24.68 -12.28 6.06
CA TYR A 178 -25.87 -12.41 6.89
C TYR A 178 -25.49 -12.73 8.35
N ALA A 179 -24.60 -13.70 8.59
CA ALA A 179 -24.17 -14.07 9.94
C ALA A 179 -23.43 -12.94 10.66
N HIS A 180 -22.55 -12.21 9.95
CA HIS A 180 -21.80 -11.07 10.50
C HIS A 180 -22.73 -9.94 10.96
N ARG A 181 -23.78 -9.62 10.19
CA ARG A 181 -24.81 -8.65 10.59
C ARG A 181 -25.58 -9.07 11.83
N HIS A 182 -25.64 -10.37 12.14
CA HIS A 182 -26.23 -10.90 13.37
C HIS A 182 -25.21 -11.13 14.50
N GLY A 183 -23.97 -10.60 14.34
CA GLY A 183 -22.91 -10.68 15.35
C GLY A 183 -22.23 -12.05 15.47
N VAL A 184 -22.40 -12.92 14.46
CA VAL A 184 -21.78 -14.27 14.43
C VAL A 184 -20.66 -14.29 13.39
N VAL A 185 -19.43 -14.59 13.82
CA VAL A 185 -18.26 -14.83 12.97
C VAL A 185 -17.99 -16.33 12.96
N HIS A 186 -17.78 -16.91 11.78
CA HIS A 186 -17.62 -18.35 11.59
C HIS A 186 -16.31 -18.90 12.13
N ARG A 187 -15.17 -18.25 11.80
CA ARG A 187 -13.79 -18.52 12.24
C ARG A 187 -13.14 -19.82 11.75
N ASP A 188 -13.86 -20.68 11.05
CA ASP A 188 -13.36 -21.95 10.50
C ASP A 188 -13.94 -22.22 9.10
N VAL A 189 -13.92 -21.21 8.23
CA VAL A 189 -14.35 -21.36 6.82
C VAL A 189 -13.29 -22.16 6.06
N LYS A 190 -13.69 -23.35 5.58
CA LYS A 190 -12.84 -24.28 4.83
C LYS A 190 -13.68 -25.22 3.98
N PRO A 191 -13.12 -25.90 2.97
CA PRO A 191 -13.89 -26.77 2.08
C PRO A 191 -14.65 -27.90 2.78
N GLU A 192 -14.17 -28.36 3.93
CA GLU A 192 -14.86 -29.39 4.73
C GLU A 192 -16.19 -28.89 5.31
N ASN A 193 -16.31 -27.57 5.57
CA ASN A 193 -17.48 -26.95 6.17
C ASN A 193 -18.41 -26.29 5.13
N ILE A 194 -18.16 -26.51 3.84
CA ILE A 194 -19.01 -26.08 2.73
C ILE A 194 -19.63 -27.33 2.09
N MET A 195 -20.93 -27.49 2.23
CA MET A 195 -21.70 -28.60 1.63
C MET A 195 -22.25 -28.17 0.28
N LEU A 196 -22.19 -29.08 -0.70
CA LEU A 196 -22.75 -28.89 -2.04
C LEU A 196 -23.99 -29.81 -2.19
N HIS A 197 -25.15 -29.20 -2.40
CA HIS A 197 -26.44 -29.89 -2.54
C HIS A 197 -27.24 -29.22 -3.66
N ASP A 198 -27.75 -29.97 -4.60
CA ASP A 198 -28.56 -29.52 -5.75
C ASP A 198 -27.92 -28.32 -6.50
N GLY A 199 -26.58 -28.31 -6.59
CA GLY A 199 -25.86 -27.26 -7.28
C GLY A 199 -25.64 -25.99 -6.44
N HIS A 200 -26.07 -25.94 -5.19
CA HIS A 200 -25.91 -24.81 -4.27
C HIS A 200 -24.93 -25.13 -3.15
N ALA A 201 -24.25 -24.07 -2.64
CA ALA A 201 -23.37 -24.18 -1.49
C ALA A 201 -24.10 -23.79 -0.20
N MET A 202 -23.87 -24.56 0.87
CA MET A 202 -24.36 -24.28 2.21
C MET A 202 -23.19 -24.34 3.20
N VAL A 203 -23.10 -23.35 4.10
CA VAL A 203 -22.08 -23.30 5.14
C VAL A 203 -22.58 -24.03 6.39
N ALA A 204 -21.81 -24.99 6.85
CA ALA A 204 -22.07 -25.77 8.07
C ALA A 204 -21.18 -25.30 9.22
N ASP A 205 -21.49 -25.67 10.44
CA ASP A 205 -20.65 -25.51 11.64
C ASP A 205 -20.45 -24.07 12.12
N PHE A 206 -21.43 -23.19 11.95
CA PHE A 206 -21.41 -21.82 12.53
C PHE A 206 -21.33 -21.86 14.07
N GLY A 207 -20.52 -20.95 14.63
CA GLY A 207 -20.46 -20.69 16.07
C GLY A 207 -19.55 -21.63 16.88
N ILE A 208 -19.07 -22.72 16.30
CA ILE A 208 -18.22 -23.70 17.02
C ILE A 208 -16.77 -23.23 17.04
N GLY A 209 -16.33 -22.50 16.02
CA GLY A 209 -14.98 -21.95 15.92
C GLY A 209 -14.58 -21.02 17.07
N LYS A 210 -15.54 -20.26 17.63
CA LYS A 210 -15.28 -19.37 18.79
C LYS A 210 -15.15 -20.13 20.10
N ALA A 211 -15.86 -21.23 20.25
CA ALA A 211 -15.72 -22.10 21.41
C ALA A 211 -14.37 -22.82 21.39
N LEU A 212 -13.85 -23.15 20.20
CA LEU A 212 -12.59 -23.85 19.98
C LEU A 212 -11.36 -22.92 20.09
N SER A 213 -11.42 -21.68 19.60
CA SER A 213 -10.25 -20.77 19.59
C SER A 213 -9.71 -20.42 20.97
N ALA A 214 -10.49 -20.48 22.03
CA ALA A 214 -9.97 -20.30 23.41
C ALA A 214 -9.30 -21.54 24.00
N VAL A 215 -9.44 -22.70 23.34
CA VAL A 215 -8.73 -23.93 23.69
C VAL A 215 -7.37 -23.95 23.00
N ASP A 216 -7.27 -23.34 21.80
CA ASP A 216 -6.01 -23.24 21.03
C ASP A 216 -4.92 -22.47 21.79
N GLU A 217 -5.23 -21.39 22.52
CA GLU A 217 -4.25 -20.62 23.28
C GLU A 217 -3.55 -21.46 24.37
N GLN A 218 -4.25 -22.44 24.96
CA GLN A 218 -3.68 -23.31 26.00
C GLN A 218 -3.01 -24.59 25.43
N LEU A 219 -3.46 -25.09 24.30
CA LEU A 219 -2.92 -26.32 23.69
C LEU A 219 -1.74 -26.06 22.74
N PHE A 220 -1.59 -24.86 22.19
CA PHE A 220 -0.39 -24.50 21.39
C PHE A 220 0.91 -24.59 22.21
N THR A 221 0.82 -24.50 23.53
CA THR A 221 1.97 -24.52 24.43
C THR A 221 2.35 -25.90 24.95
N GLN A 222 1.50 -26.93 24.89
CA GLN A 222 1.77 -28.18 25.64
C GLN A 222 1.85 -29.49 24.86
N ALA A 223 1.35 -29.63 23.64
CA ALA A 223 1.22 -30.99 23.09
C ALA A 223 1.40 -31.20 21.58
N GLY A 224 2.03 -30.41 20.81
CA GLY A 224 2.35 -30.78 19.40
C GLY A 224 1.16 -31.28 18.53
N VAL A 225 -0.09 -31.23 19.03
CA VAL A 225 -1.30 -31.67 18.36
C VAL A 225 -1.96 -30.46 17.70
N SER A 226 -1.85 -30.41 16.36
CA SER A 226 -2.52 -29.40 15.55
C SER A 226 -4.03 -29.61 15.58
N LEU A 227 -4.75 -28.84 16.38
CA LEU A 227 -6.22 -28.79 16.33
C LEU A 227 -6.61 -27.79 15.23
N GLY A 228 -7.01 -28.29 14.05
CA GLY A 228 -7.43 -27.50 12.87
C GLY A 228 -6.42 -27.50 11.73
N THR A 229 -6.92 -27.26 10.52
CA THR A 229 -6.10 -27.19 9.33
C THR A 229 -5.57 -25.75 9.18
N PRO A 230 -4.30 -25.45 9.45
CA PRO A 230 -3.81 -24.06 9.46
C PRO A 230 -3.83 -23.39 8.08
N ALA A 231 -4.19 -24.13 7.04
CA ALA A 231 -4.17 -23.69 5.65
C ALA A 231 -5.13 -22.53 5.34
N TYR A 232 -6.24 -22.40 6.08
CA TYR A 232 -7.28 -21.36 5.84
C TYR A 232 -7.33 -20.28 6.95
N MET A 233 -6.57 -20.45 8.00
CA MET A 233 -6.53 -19.53 9.14
C MET A 233 -6.02 -18.14 8.71
N SER A 234 -6.64 -17.08 9.16
CA SER A 234 -6.19 -15.71 8.87
C SER A 234 -4.92 -15.31 9.67
N PRO A 235 -4.19 -14.29 9.24
CA PRO A 235 -3.03 -13.80 10.01
C PRO A 235 -3.38 -13.42 11.44
N GLU A 236 -4.47 -12.67 11.66
CA GLU A 236 -4.93 -12.22 12.98
C GLU A 236 -5.37 -13.40 13.88
N GLN A 237 -5.91 -14.47 13.31
CA GLN A 237 -6.17 -15.70 14.08
C GLN A 237 -4.86 -16.37 14.52
N ALA A 238 -3.84 -16.37 13.66
CA ALA A 238 -2.56 -16.99 13.93
C ALA A 238 -1.71 -16.18 14.93
N SER A 239 -1.90 -14.85 15.01
CA SER A 239 -1.21 -13.98 16.00
C SER A 239 -1.98 -13.81 17.30
N GLY A 240 -3.25 -14.25 17.39
CA GLY A 240 -4.07 -14.03 18.58
C GLY A 240 -4.66 -12.62 18.69
N ASP A 241 -4.71 -11.87 17.58
CA ASP A 241 -5.25 -10.52 17.54
C ASP A 241 -6.79 -10.51 17.54
N ALA A 242 -7.38 -9.33 17.60
CA ALA A 242 -8.83 -9.16 17.58
C ALA A 242 -9.43 -9.68 16.26
N ILE A 243 -10.43 -10.57 16.36
CA ILE A 243 -11.06 -11.27 15.24
C ILE A 243 -12.45 -10.69 14.97
N ASP A 244 -12.71 -10.31 13.71
CA ASP A 244 -14.02 -9.90 13.20
C ASP A 244 -14.40 -10.64 11.91
N GLY A 245 -15.49 -10.23 11.24
CA GLY A 245 -16.00 -10.90 10.02
C GLY A 245 -15.01 -10.94 8.85
N ARG A 246 -14.00 -10.09 8.83
CA ARG A 246 -12.95 -10.04 7.78
C ARG A 246 -12.00 -11.24 7.84
N THR A 247 -11.96 -11.94 8.96
CA THR A 247 -11.31 -13.23 9.10
C THR A 247 -11.93 -14.29 8.18
N ASP A 248 -13.26 -14.36 8.15
CA ASP A 248 -13.98 -15.30 7.28
C ASP A 248 -13.82 -14.95 5.80
N ILE A 249 -13.71 -13.65 5.47
CA ILE A 249 -13.39 -13.19 4.12
C ILE A 249 -12.01 -13.69 3.66
N TYR A 250 -11.00 -13.66 4.54
CA TYR A 250 -9.68 -14.20 4.24
C TYR A 250 -9.73 -15.72 3.99
N SER A 251 -10.39 -16.46 4.87
CA SER A 251 -10.54 -17.91 4.75
C SER A 251 -11.30 -18.30 3.47
N LEU A 252 -12.34 -17.54 3.09
CA LEU A 252 -13.05 -17.70 1.82
C LEU A 252 -12.15 -17.39 0.62
N GLY A 253 -11.25 -16.41 0.74
CA GLY A 253 -10.21 -16.12 -0.24
C GLY A 253 -9.26 -17.31 -0.47
N CYS A 254 -8.86 -18.02 0.63
CA CYS A 254 -8.08 -19.25 0.54
C CYS A 254 -8.84 -20.37 -0.18
N VAL A 255 -10.13 -20.51 0.10
CA VAL A 255 -11.02 -21.50 -0.55
C VAL A 255 -11.13 -21.21 -2.06
N LEU A 256 -11.34 -19.94 -2.44
CA LEU A 256 -11.42 -19.54 -3.84
C LEU A 256 -10.09 -19.83 -4.57
N TYR A 257 -8.97 -19.48 -3.94
CA TYR A 257 -7.65 -19.78 -4.50
C TYR A 257 -7.48 -21.27 -4.80
N GLU A 258 -7.83 -22.13 -3.83
CA GLU A 258 -7.71 -23.59 -3.98
C GLU A 258 -8.67 -24.13 -5.05
N MET A 259 -9.93 -23.68 -5.11
CA MET A 259 -10.88 -24.08 -6.16
C MET A 259 -10.36 -23.75 -7.56
N LEU A 260 -9.67 -22.63 -7.71
CA LEU A 260 -9.13 -22.17 -9.00
C LEU A 260 -7.82 -22.87 -9.37
N THR A 261 -6.90 -23.08 -8.42
CA THR A 261 -5.55 -23.56 -8.71
C THR A 261 -5.34 -25.04 -8.42
N GLY A 262 -6.18 -25.63 -7.59
CA GLY A 262 -6.02 -26.99 -7.06
C GLY A 262 -5.02 -27.07 -5.90
N GLU A 263 -4.43 -25.96 -5.52
CA GLU A 263 -3.44 -25.89 -4.45
C GLU A 263 -3.82 -24.78 -3.43
N GLN A 264 -3.37 -24.93 -2.19
CA GLN A 264 -3.56 -23.91 -1.16
C GLN A 264 -2.61 -22.72 -1.42
N PRO A 265 -3.00 -21.47 -1.07
CA PRO A 265 -2.18 -20.29 -1.32
C PRO A 265 -0.83 -20.32 -0.60
N PHE A 266 -0.76 -21.02 0.53
CA PHE A 266 0.46 -21.20 1.30
C PHE A 266 0.64 -22.67 1.66
N THR A 267 1.74 -23.25 1.23
CA THR A 267 2.12 -24.66 1.46
C THR A 267 3.42 -24.76 2.25
N GLY A 268 3.58 -25.77 3.09
CA GLY A 268 4.78 -25.96 3.89
C GLY A 268 4.86 -27.36 4.49
N ARG A 269 6.08 -27.79 4.91
CA ARG A 269 6.30 -29.12 5.51
C ARG A 269 5.73 -29.22 6.93
N THR A 270 5.51 -28.10 7.61
CA THR A 270 4.94 -28.03 8.98
C THR A 270 3.88 -26.96 9.05
N ALA A 271 2.94 -27.07 10.01
CA ALA A 271 1.92 -26.09 10.29
C ALA A 271 2.52 -24.68 10.55
N GLN A 272 3.62 -24.64 11.35
CA GLN A 272 4.34 -23.40 11.63
C GLN A 272 4.94 -22.76 10.38
N ALA A 273 5.45 -23.56 9.43
CA ALA A 273 5.99 -23.04 8.18
C ALA A 273 4.89 -22.42 7.29
N VAL A 274 3.68 -23.00 7.28
CA VAL A 274 2.52 -22.45 6.58
C VAL A 274 2.08 -21.13 7.21
N ILE A 275 2.00 -21.08 8.54
CA ILE A 275 1.66 -19.87 9.31
C ILE A 275 2.70 -18.77 9.05
N ALA A 276 4.00 -19.07 9.16
CA ALA A 276 5.07 -18.09 8.96
C ALA A 276 5.04 -17.47 7.54
N LYS A 277 4.75 -18.27 6.51
CA LYS A 277 4.66 -17.78 5.12
C LYS A 277 3.58 -16.72 4.94
N ARG A 278 2.45 -16.80 5.65
CA ARG A 278 1.36 -15.81 5.59
C ARG A 278 1.78 -14.41 5.99
N PHE A 279 2.71 -14.32 6.95
CA PHE A 279 3.20 -13.02 7.43
C PHE A 279 4.24 -12.39 6.50
N VAL A 280 4.92 -13.19 5.66
CA VAL A 280 6.05 -12.71 4.86
C VAL A 280 5.86 -12.84 3.35
N GLN A 281 4.96 -13.71 2.86
CA GLN A 281 4.79 -13.97 1.44
C GLN A 281 3.42 -13.52 0.94
N THR A 282 3.36 -13.02 -0.29
CA THR A 282 2.12 -12.82 -1.03
C THR A 282 1.82 -14.11 -1.81
N PRO A 283 0.57 -14.59 -1.85
CA PRO A 283 0.22 -15.77 -2.64
C PRO A 283 0.47 -15.49 -4.13
N PRO A 284 0.90 -16.51 -4.92
CA PRO A 284 1.06 -16.36 -6.36
C PRO A 284 -0.23 -15.90 -7.05
N ASP A 285 -0.10 -15.12 -8.13
CA ASP A 285 -1.25 -14.61 -8.90
C ASP A 285 -1.98 -15.77 -9.61
N VAL A 286 -3.26 -15.95 -9.30
CA VAL A 286 -4.09 -17.03 -9.88
C VAL A 286 -4.28 -16.91 -11.39
N ALA A 287 -4.22 -15.70 -11.96
CA ALA A 287 -4.30 -15.48 -13.41
C ALA A 287 -3.06 -16.03 -14.15
N GLY A 288 -1.89 -16.02 -13.48
CA GLY A 288 -0.68 -16.64 -14.02
C GLY A 288 -0.64 -18.16 -13.87
N LEU A 289 -1.46 -18.75 -12.98
CA LEU A 289 -1.48 -20.18 -12.69
C LEU A 289 -2.58 -20.94 -13.43
N ARG A 290 -3.62 -20.25 -13.88
CA ARG A 290 -4.76 -20.85 -14.57
C ARG A 290 -5.26 -19.98 -15.71
N GLU A 291 -5.18 -20.51 -16.93
CA GLU A 291 -5.79 -19.88 -18.11
C GLU A 291 -7.31 -19.76 -17.94
N GLY A 292 -7.88 -18.62 -18.41
CA GLY A 292 -9.31 -18.32 -18.31
C GLY A 292 -9.72 -17.66 -17.00
N VAL A 293 -8.85 -17.58 -15.98
CA VAL A 293 -9.12 -16.77 -14.79
C VAL A 293 -8.97 -15.29 -15.16
N THR A 294 -10.07 -14.57 -15.02
CA THR A 294 -10.09 -13.16 -15.36
C THR A 294 -9.31 -12.32 -14.32
N ARG A 295 -8.91 -11.14 -14.73
CA ARG A 295 -8.23 -10.21 -13.81
C ARG A 295 -9.12 -9.77 -12.64
N VAL A 296 -10.42 -9.67 -12.86
CA VAL A 296 -11.41 -9.39 -11.81
C VAL A 296 -11.34 -10.45 -10.71
N ILE A 297 -11.39 -11.72 -11.08
CA ILE A 297 -11.29 -12.83 -10.13
C ILE A 297 -9.93 -12.84 -9.42
N ALA A 298 -8.83 -12.63 -10.15
CA ALA A 298 -7.49 -12.58 -9.57
C ALA A 298 -7.35 -11.45 -8.53
N ASN A 299 -7.86 -10.27 -8.81
CA ASN A 299 -7.87 -9.15 -7.88
C ASN A 299 -8.75 -9.41 -6.65
N VAL A 300 -9.90 -10.09 -6.82
CA VAL A 300 -10.75 -10.48 -5.68
C VAL A 300 -10.00 -11.43 -4.77
N VAL A 301 -9.32 -12.44 -5.32
CA VAL A 301 -8.50 -13.37 -4.54
C VAL A 301 -7.40 -12.62 -3.80
N GLN A 302 -6.66 -11.77 -4.48
CA GLN A 302 -5.53 -11.04 -3.90
C GLN A 302 -5.98 -10.08 -2.78
N ARG A 303 -7.11 -9.38 -2.99
CA ARG A 303 -7.68 -8.50 -1.97
C ARG A 303 -8.24 -9.26 -0.79
N ALA A 304 -8.93 -10.38 -1.00
CA ALA A 304 -9.42 -11.22 0.09
C ALA A 304 -8.28 -11.78 0.95
N LEU A 305 -7.14 -12.12 0.32
CA LEU A 305 -5.92 -12.62 0.97
C LEU A 305 -4.96 -11.53 1.47
N ALA A 306 -5.38 -10.26 1.49
CA ALA A 306 -4.58 -9.18 2.06
C ALA A 306 -4.28 -9.44 3.55
N ARG A 307 -3.04 -9.14 3.98
CA ARG A 307 -2.58 -9.41 5.35
C ARG A 307 -3.37 -8.65 6.38
N ALA A 308 -3.46 -7.32 6.22
CA ALA A 308 -4.21 -6.48 7.13
C ALA A 308 -5.72 -6.58 6.85
N PRO A 309 -6.57 -6.81 7.86
CA PRO A 309 -8.03 -6.87 7.68
C PRO A 309 -8.64 -5.63 7.03
N VAL A 310 -8.03 -4.45 7.23
CA VAL A 310 -8.49 -3.18 6.64
C VAL A 310 -8.37 -3.16 5.10
N ASP A 311 -7.45 -3.92 4.52
CA ASP A 311 -7.22 -3.99 3.08
C ASP A 311 -8.13 -4.99 2.36
N ARG A 312 -8.79 -5.86 3.12
CA ARG A 312 -9.75 -6.85 2.60
C ARG A 312 -11.09 -6.21 2.25
N PHE A 313 -11.98 -7.00 1.72
CA PHE A 313 -13.39 -6.63 1.66
C PHE A 313 -13.94 -6.50 3.08
N GLN A 314 -14.64 -5.40 3.35
CA GLN A 314 -15.17 -5.14 4.70
C GLN A 314 -16.44 -5.93 5.00
N THR A 315 -17.15 -6.41 3.95
CA THR A 315 -18.38 -7.21 4.04
C THR A 315 -18.39 -8.26 2.94
N GLY A 316 -19.17 -9.35 3.13
CA GLY A 316 -19.44 -10.34 2.09
C GLY A 316 -20.12 -9.73 0.87
N ALA A 317 -21.03 -8.79 1.09
CA ALA A 317 -21.71 -8.06 0.02
C ALA A 317 -20.72 -7.29 -0.88
N SER A 318 -19.67 -6.68 -0.31
CA SER A 318 -18.64 -5.99 -1.08
C SER A 318 -17.75 -6.93 -1.92
N LEU A 319 -17.52 -8.15 -1.44
CA LEU A 319 -16.84 -9.20 -2.20
C LEU A 319 -17.72 -9.70 -3.36
N ILE A 320 -19.00 -9.93 -3.13
CA ILE A 320 -19.96 -10.35 -4.16
C ILE A 320 -20.07 -9.28 -5.26
N ALA A 321 -20.16 -8.01 -4.89
CA ALA A 321 -20.20 -6.91 -5.83
C ALA A 321 -18.94 -6.87 -6.73
N ALA A 322 -17.76 -7.12 -6.15
CA ALA A 322 -16.51 -7.18 -6.92
C ALA A 322 -16.48 -8.36 -7.91
N LEU A 323 -16.99 -9.55 -7.53
CA LEU A 323 -17.13 -10.72 -8.42
C LEU A 323 -18.22 -10.55 -9.50
N SER A 324 -19.10 -9.56 -9.37
CA SER A 324 -20.20 -9.33 -10.31
C SER A 324 -19.86 -8.29 -11.39
N GLN A 325 -18.65 -7.72 -11.37
CA GLN A 325 -18.20 -6.80 -12.40
C GLN A 325 -17.99 -7.55 -13.72
N PRO A 326 -18.47 -7.01 -14.86
CA PRO A 326 -18.29 -7.66 -16.16
C PRO A 326 -16.81 -7.72 -16.55
N ASP A 327 -16.42 -8.80 -17.21
CA ASP A 327 -15.05 -9.10 -17.68
C ASP A 327 -14.44 -8.10 -18.68
N SER A 328 -15.21 -7.11 -19.13
CA SER A 328 -14.73 -6.01 -19.97
C SER A 328 -13.80 -5.04 -19.23
N ALA A 329 -13.59 -5.25 -17.92
CA ALA A 329 -12.57 -4.58 -17.16
C ALA A 329 -11.36 -5.52 -17.01
N SER A 330 -10.44 -5.54 -18.00
CA SER A 330 -9.02 -5.61 -17.61
C SER A 330 -8.85 -4.66 -16.43
N PRO A 331 -8.15 -5.02 -15.33
CA PRO A 331 -7.70 -4.00 -14.43
C PRO A 331 -6.50 -3.29 -15.06
N SER A 332 -6.71 -2.49 -16.06
CA SER A 332 -6.27 -1.13 -15.94
C SER A 332 -6.95 -0.64 -14.66
N GLU A 333 -6.17 -0.29 -13.65
CA GLU A 333 -6.54 0.66 -12.63
C GLU A 333 -7.77 1.42 -13.07
N SER A 334 -8.92 1.22 -12.38
CA SER A 334 -10.21 1.89 -12.62
C SER A 334 -10.40 2.36 -14.07
N SER A 335 -11.57 2.20 -14.64
CA SER A 335 -11.96 2.91 -15.87
C SER A 335 -12.00 4.44 -15.61
N GLU A 336 -10.96 4.96 -14.97
CA GLU A 336 -10.64 6.36 -14.88
C GLU A 336 -10.20 6.75 -16.29
N ASN A 337 -10.93 7.67 -16.91
CA ASN A 337 -10.47 8.37 -18.08
C ASN A 337 -9.02 8.82 -17.81
N SER A 338 -8.07 8.23 -18.51
CA SER A 338 -6.67 8.56 -18.30
C SER A 338 -6.11 9.29 -19.52
N ILE A 339 -5.46 10.41 -19.25
CA ILE A 339 -4.96 11.32 -20.27
C ILE A 339 -3.52 11.73 -19.99
N ALA A 340 -2.71 11.81 -21.05
CA ALA A 340 -1.43 12.48 -21.03
C ALA A 340 -1.47 13.71 -21.92
N VAL A 341 -1.06 14.85 -21.40
CA VAL A 341 -0.88 16.09 -22.19
C VAL A 341 0.58 16.18 -22.58
N LEU A 342 0.88 16.00 -23.86
CA LEU A 342 2.24 16.15 -24.36
C LEU A 342 2.62 17.64 -24.44
N PRO A 343 3.92 17.99 -24.31
CA PRO A 343 4.40 19.35 -24.45
C PRO A 343 3.95 19.96 -25.77
N PHE A 344 3.26 21.09 -25.71
CA PHE A 344 2.78 21.77 -26.91
C PHE A 344 3.92 22.35 -27.74
N ALA A 345 3.85 22.17 -29.05
CA ALA A 345 4.86 22.67 -29.96
C ALA A 345 4.81 24.21 -30.03
N ASN A 346 5.95 24.87 -29.83
CA ASN A 346 6.07 26.31 -30.06
C ASN A 346 6.08 26.61 -31.55
N LEU A 347 5.05 27.33 -32.05
CA LEU A 347 4.94 27.82 -33.42
C LEU A 347 5.06 29.35 -33.46
N SER A 348 5.51 29.99 -32.40
CA SER A 348 5.80 31.43 -32.37
C SER A 348 7.01 31.78 -33.24
N ALA A 349 7.13 33.03 -33.63
CA ALA A 349 8.28 33.50 -34.42
C ALA A 349 9.57 33.59 -33.57
N ASN A 350 9.44 33.72 -32.23
CA ASN A 350 10.56 33.77 -31.31
C ASN A 350 10.77 32.42 -30.64
N ALA A 351 11.98 31.87 -30.71
CA ALA A 351 12.34 30.64 -30.04
C ALA A 351 12.35 30.81 -28.50
N ASP A 352 12.57 32.04 -28.01
CA ASP A 352 12.53 32.34 -26.58
C ASP A 352 11.12 32.17 -25.97
N ASP A 353 10.05 32.06 -26.78
CA ASP A 353 8.69 31.73 -26.31
C ASP A 353 8.48 30.24 -25.96
N GLU A 354 9.52 29.42 -25.94
CA GLU A 354 9.45 27.99 -25.56
C GLU A 354 8.89 27.80 -24.12
N TYR A 355 9.38 28.64 -23.16
CA TYR A 355 8.86 28.60 -21.78
C TYR A 355 7.36 28.90 -21.71
N PHE A 356 6.84 29.74 -22.65
CA PHE A 356 5.42 30.05 -22.71
C PHE A 356 4.59 28.83 -23.14
N SER A 357 5.03 28.11 -24.19
CA SER A 357 4.36 26.87 -24.63
C SER A 357 4.39 25.79 -23.57
N ASP A 358 5.53 25.65 -22.86
CA ASP A 358 5.67 24.73 -21.73
C ASP A 358 4.73 25.09 -20.58
N GLY A 359 4.65 26.38 -20.25
CA GLY A 359 3.77 26.88 -19.21
C GLY A 359 2.28 26.66 -19.50
N ILE A 360 1.86 26.91 -20.74
CA ILE A 360 0.47 26.61 -21.16
C ILE A 360 0.17 25.12 -21.07
N THR A 361 1.11 24.26 -21.47
CA THR A 361 0.95 22.80 -21.33
C THR A 361 0.74 22.40 -19.88
N ASP A 362 1.56 22.95 -18.98
CA ASP A 362 1.52 22.67 -17.56
C ASP A 362 0.20 23.13 -16.90
N GLU A 363 -0.29 24.31 -17.27
CA GLU A 363 -1.58 24.81 -16.81
C GLU A 363 -2.77 23.95 -17.30
N VAL A 364 -2.69 23.39 -18.52
CA VAL A 364 -3.70 22.45 -19.03
C VAL A 364 -3.64 21.14 -18.24
N ILE A 365 -2.44 20.61 -17.94
CA ILE A 365 -2.27 19.45 -17.06
C ILE A 365 -2.92 19.72 -15.69
N ASN A 366 -2.64 20.87 -15.12
CA ASN A 366 -3.17 21.28 -13.83
C ASN A 366 -4.70 21.39 -13.85
N ALA A 367 -5.27 22.07 -14.83
CA ALA A 367 -6.72 22.21 -14.97
C ALA A 367 -7.43 20.85 -15.11
N LEU A 368 -6.86 19.91 -15.86
CA LEU A 368 -7.38 18.55 -16.01
C LEU A 368 -7.27 17.73 -14.72
N SER A 369 -6.22 17.94 -13.91
CA SER A 369 -5.99 17.23 -12.64
C SER A 369 -7.05 17.53 -11.58
N HIS A 370 -7.82 18.60 -11.74
CA HIS A 370 -8.96 18.95 -10.90
C HIS A 370 -10.26 18.26 -11.31
N LEU A 371 -10.32 17.60 -12.48
CA LEU A 371 -11.52 16.93 -12.96
C LEU A 371 -11.72 15.61 -12.21
N PRO A 372 -12.90 15.40 -11.57
CA PRO A 372 -13.18 14.13 -10.89
C PRO A 372 -13.27 12.98 -11.91
N GLY A 373 -12.69 11.83 -11.59
CA GLY A 373 -12.73 10.64 -12.44
C GLY A 373 -11.82 10.68 -13.67
N VAL A 374 -10.92 11.66 -13.78
CA VAL A 374 -9.88 11.75 -14.82
C VAL A 374 -8.50 11.59 -14.17
N ARG A 375 -7.75 10.57 -14.58
CA ARG A 375 -6.35 10.41 -14.19
C ARG A 375 -5.45 11.11 -15.22
N VAL A 376 -4.74 12.13 -14.80
CA VAL A 376 -3.83 12.90 -15.65
C VAL A 376 -2.40 12.46 -15.39
N ALA A 377 -1.65 12.14 -16.45
CA ALA A 377 -0.23 11.84 -16.34
C ALA A 377 0.55 13.10 -15.92
N GLY A 378 1.44 12.95 -14.95
CA GLY A 378 2.21 14.06 -14.41
C GLY A 378 3.11 14.72 -15.46
N ARG A 379 3.33 16.02 -15.25
CA ARG A 379 4.14 16.86 -16.14
C ARG A 379 5.52 16.26 -16.41
N THR A 380 6.23 15.81 -15.37
CA THR A 380 7.61 15.34 -15.53
C THR A 380 7.67 14.15 -16.48
N SER A 381 6.70 13.24 -16.40
CA SER A 381 6.61 12.08 -17.28
C SER A 381 6.29 12.46 -18.72
N THR A 382 5.41 13.42 -18.94
CA THR A 382 5.04 13.83 -20.31
C THR A 382 6.15 14.62 -20.99
N PHE A 383 6.88 15.44 -20.25
CA PHE A 383 8.02 16.24 -20.76
C PHE A 383 9.26 15.42 -21.15
N VAL A 384 9.38 14.17 -20.70
CA VAL A 384 10.40 13.23 -21.19
C VAL A 384 10.33 13.06 -22.72
N PHE A 385 9.16 13.25 -23.33
CA PHE A 385 8.93 13.09 -24.76
C PHE A 385 9.09 14.39 -25.56
N LYS A 386 9.40 15.52 -24.90
CA LYS A 386 9.58 16.81 -25.57
C LYS A 386 10.63 16.73 -26.67
N GLY A 387 10.29 17.14 -27.89
CA GLY A 387 11.19 17.14 -29.04
C GLY A 387 11.53 15.75 -29.60
N LYS A 388 10.98 14.67 -29.04
CA LYS A 388 11.25 13.30 -29.49
C LYS A 388 10.15 12.83 -30.45
N ARG A 389 10.52 12.15 -31.54
CA ARG A 389 9.59 11.48 -32.44
C ARG A 389 9.38 10.04 -31.94
N VAL A 390 8.43 9.85 -31.05
CA VAL A 390 8.05 8.55 -30.51
C VAL A 390 6.62 8.24 -30.92
N ASP A 391 6.34 6.98 -31.22
CA ASP A 391 4.97 6.52 -31.51
C ASP A 391 4.05 6.75 -30.30
N LEU A 392 2.88 7.37 -30.52
CA LEU A 392 1.91 7.71 -29.49
C LEU A 392 1.46 6.50 -28.67
N ARG A 393 1.36 5.32 -29.28
CA ARG A 393 1.03 4.07 -28.59
C ARG A 393 2.09 3.71 -27.55
N LYS A 394 3.38 3.86 -27.88
CA LYS A 394 4.49 3.61 -26.97
C LYS A 394 4.52 4.64 -25.81
N ILE A 395 4.18 5.90 -26.13
CA ILE A 395 4.04 6.93 -25.09
C ILE A 395 2.91 6.56 -24.13
N ALA A 396 1.74 6.20 -24.68
CA ALA A 396 0.57 5.83 -23.88
C ALA A 396 0.83 4.59 -23.01
N GLU A 397 1.55 3.60 -23.52
CA GLU A 397 1.98 2.41 -22.77
C GLU A 397 2.90 2.78 -21.61
N GLN A 398 3.92 3.62 -21.85
CA GLN A 398 4.86 4.04 -20.80
C GLN A 398 4.20 4.91 -19.72
N LEU A 399 3.26 5.77 -20.11
CA LEU A 399 2.49 6.63 -19.21
C LEU A 399 1.25 5.95 -18.65
N ARG A 400 0.92 4.73 -19.13
CA ARG A 400 -0.28 3.96 -18.78
C ARG A 400 -1.56 4.77 -18.93
N VAL A 401 -1.73 5.48 -20.06
CA VAL A 401 -2.89 6.31 -20.36
C VAL A 401 -3.67 5.78 -21.57
N GLN A 402 -4.97 6.08 -21.61
CA GLN A 402 -5.85 5.69 -22.71
C GLN A 402 -5.95 6.74 -23.80
N THR A 403 -5.70 8.00 -23.46
CA THR A 403 -5.80 9.14 -24.38
C THR A 403 -4.57 10.03 -24.28
N ILE A 404 -4.24 10.66 -25.38
CA ILE A 404 -3.14 11.62 -25.48
C ILE A 404 -3.71 12.93 -26.01
N LEU A 405 -3.37 14.03 -25.36
CA LEU A 405 -3.60 15.39 -25.85
C LEU A 405 -2.30 15.93 -26.44
N GLU A 406 -2.35 16.26 -27.74
CA GLU A 406 -1.28 16.99 -28.42
C GLU A 406 -1.74 18.40 -28.76
N GLY A 407 -0.79 19.32 -28.86
CA GLY A 407 -1.13 20.68 -29.24
C GLY A 407 0.03 21.51 -29.71
N SER A 408 -0.30 22.72 -30.15
CA SER A 408 0.67 23.76 -30.51
C SER A 408 0.20 25.11 -30.02
N VAL A 409 1.17 25.94 -29.64
CA VAL A 409 0.95 27.32 -29.21
C VAL A 409 1.68 28.27 -30.13
N ARG A 410 0.97 29.34 -30.55
CA ARG A 410 1.54 30.43 -31.32
C ARG A 410 1.20 31.75 -30.64
N ARG A 411 2.20 32.46 -30.20
CA ARG A 411 2.07 33.81 -29.62
C ARG A 411 2.37 34.87 -30.70
N ALA A 412 1.58 35.93 -30.72
CA ALA A 412 1.81 37.10 -31.57
C ALA A 412 1.38 38.37 -30.80
N GLY A 413 2.33 38.99 -30.10
CA GLY A 413 2.06 40.08 -29.15
C GLY A 413 1.17 39.60 -28.00
N ASP A 414 0.01 40.25 -27.80
CA ASP A 414 -0.95 39.94 -26.75
C ASP A 414 -1.99 38.88 -27.18
N ARG A 415 -1.85 38.31 -28.36
CA ARG A 415 -2.75 37.24 -28.84
C ARG A 415 -2.06 35.88 -28.79
N VAL A 416 -2.80 34.86 -28.32
CA VAL A 416 -2.39 33.49 -28.27
C VAL A 416 -3.35 32.62 -29.06
N ARG A 417 -2.79 31.81 -29.96
CA ARG A 417 -3.52 30.76 -30.64
C ARG A 417 -3.04 29.40 -30.14
N ILE A 418 -3.99 28.61 -29.65
CA ILE A 418 -3.76 27.23 -29.20
C ILE A 418 -4.56 26.31 -30.09
N SER A 419 -3.90 25.28 -30.64
CA SER A 419 -4.54 24.19 -31.37
C SER A 419 -4.32 22.92 -30.58
N VAL A 420 -5.36 22.16 -30.27
CA VAL A 420 -5.32 20.94 -29.45
C VAL A 420 -6.05 19.80 -30.15
N GLN A 421 -5.57 18.59 -29.94
CA GLN A 421 -6.14 17.37 -30.50
C GLN A 421 -6.08 16.26 -29.42
N LEU A 422 -7.24 15.63 -29.18
CA LEU A 422 -7.35 14.48 -28.30
C LEU A 422 -7.35 13.19 -29.13
N ILE A 423 -6.45 12.28 -28.84
CA ILE A 423 -6.18 11.08 -29.63
C ILE A 423 -6.36 9.84 -28.74
N ALA A 424 -7.07 8.84 -29.24
CA ALA A 424 -7.15 7.53 -28.59
C ALA A 424 -5.84 6.77 -28.77
N ALA A 425 -5.28 6.29 -27.67
CA ALA A 425 -3.98 5.60 -27.68
C ALA A 425 -4.02 4.23 -28.39
N ALA A 426 -5.18 3.54 -28.33
CA ALA A 426 -5.33 2.18 -28.84
C ALA A 426 -5.21 2.10 -30.37
N ASP A 427 -5.82 3.04 -31.08
CA ASP A 427 -5.98 3.02 -32.54
C ASP A 427 -5.41 4.26 -33.24
N GLY A 428 -5.06 5.30 -32.48
CA GLY A 428 -4.56 6.58 -33.01
C GLY A 428 -5.67 7.46 -33.59
N LEU A 429 -6.95 7.17 -33.34
CA LEU A 429 -8.07 7.96 -33.85
C LEU A 429 -8.18 9.30 -33.12
N HIS A 430 -8.39 10.36 -33.88
CA HIS A 430 -8.69 11.68 -33.34
C HIS A 430 -10.11 11.67 -32.75
N LEU A 431 -10.21 11.83 -31.43
CA LEU A 431 -11.49 11.89 -30.73
C LEU A 431 -12.09 13.29 -30.77
N TRP A 432 -11.24 14.31 -30.75
CA TRP A 432 -11.65 15.70 -30.73
C TRP A 432 -10.48 16.59 -31.19
N SER A 433 -10.78 17.71 -31.84
CA SER A 433 -9.81 18.73 -32.25
C SER A 433 -10.45 20.07 -32.24
N GLU A 434 -9.78 21.07 -31.68
CA GLU A 434 -10.28 22.45 -31.64
C GLU A 434 -9.15 23.47 -31.69
N ARG A 435 -9.48 24.68 -32.09
CA ARG A 435 -8.57 25.82 -32.17
C ARG A 435 -9.14 26.99 -31.38
N TYR A 436 -8.35 27.55 -30.53
CA TYR A 436 -8.65 28.70 -29.71
C TYR A 436 -7.79 29.89 -30.14
N ASP A 437 -8.40 31.08 -30.26
CA ASP A 437 -7.70 32.34 -30.55
C ASP A 437 -8.22 33.38 -29.54
N ARG A 438 -7.38 33.76 -28.58
CA ARG A 438 -7.75 34.59 -27.42
C ARG A 438 -6.69 35.64 -27.13
N GLU A 439 -7.07 36.66 -26.37
CA GLU A 439 -6.14 37.60 -25.78
C GLU A 439 -5.45 36.98 -24.55
N LEU A 440 -4.20 37.30 -24.30
CA LEU A 440 -3.40 36.77 -23.21
C LEU A 440 -4.02 37.05 -21.83
N ALA A 441 -4.73 38.20 -21.68
CA ALA A 441 -5.47 38.56 -20.47
C ALA A 441 -6.55 37.52 -20.08
N ASN A 442 -7.06 36.75 -21.05
CA ASN A 442 -8.14 35.77 -20.88
C ASN A 442 -7.63 34.33 -20.88
N VAL A 443 -6.32 34.11 -20.66
CA VAL A 443 -5.68 32.79 -20.81
C VAL A 443 -6.22 31.74 -19.82
N PHE A 444 -6.59 32.10 -18.59
CA PHE A 444 -7.18 31.17 -17.62
C PHE A 444 -8.59 30.71 -18.03
N ALA A 445 -9.41 31.62 -18.54
CA ALA A 445 -10.73 31.25 -19.10
C ALA A 445 -10.56 30.25 -20.26
N LEU A 446 -9.52 30.43 -21.06
CA LEU A 446 -9.18 29.53 -22.15
C LEU A 446 -8.77 28.15 -21.67
N GLN A 447 -8.01 28.06 -20.59
CA GLN A 447 -7.60 26.80 -19.99
C GLN A 447 -8.82 26.03 -19.44
N ASP A 448 -9.73 26.72 -18.76
CA ASP A 448 -10.99 26.15 -18.27
C ASP A 448 -11.89 25.68 -19.45
N GLU A 449 -11.96 26.46 -20.56
CA GLU A 449 -12.66 26.06 -21.76
C GLU A 449 -12.09 24.76 -22.36
N ILE A 450 -10.75 24.65 -22.45
CA ILE A 450 -10.06 23.45 -22.96
C ILE A 450 -10.35 22.26 -22.05
N ALA A 451 -10.18 22.40 -20.73
CA ALA A 451 -10.42 21.33 -19.78
C ALA A 451 -11.89 20.82 -19.83
N GLN A 452 -12.85 21.73 -19.90
CA GLN A 452 -14.27 21.38 -20.03
C GLN A 452 -14.59 20.68 -21.36
N ALA A 453 -13.99 21.13 -22.46
CA ALA A 453 -14.17 20.52 -23.78
C ALA A 453 -13.63 19.09 -23.81
N ILE A 454 -12.45 18.86 -23.17
CA ILE A 454 -11.83 17.53 -23.04
C ILE A 454 -12.71 16.64 -22.16
N SER A 455 -13.21 17.13 -21.01
CA SER A 455 -14.11 16.37 -20.13
C SER A 455 -15.32 15.86 -20.90
N ARG A 456 -15.98 16.75 -21.66
CA ARG A 456 -17.13 16.38 -22.49
C ARG A 456 -16.77 15.34 -23.57
N ALA A 457 -15.61 15.47 -24.21
CA ALA A 457 -15.16 14.52 -25.22
C ALA A 457 -14.89 13.14 -24.63
N LEU A 458 -14.33 13.08 -23.41
CA LEU A 458 -14.10 11.85 -22.66
C LEU A 458 -15.41 11.19 -22.18
N GLU A 459 -16.38 11.98 -21.72
CA GLU A 459 -17.70 11.50 -21.29
C GLU A 459 -18.52 10.90 -22.46
N GLN A 460 -18.47 11.51 -23.65
CA GLN A 460 -19.13 10.99 -24.85
C GLN A 460 -18.62 9.61 -25.26
N ARG A 461 -17.36 9.30 -25.00
CA ARG A 461 -16.77 7.98 -25.26
C ARG A 461 -17.32 6.90 -24.34
N LEU A 462 -17.62 7.21 -23.07
CA LEU A 462 -18.17 6.27 -22.10
C LEU A 462 -19.67 6.06 -22.24
N GLY A 463 -20.41 7.01 -22.84
CA GLY A 463 -21.86 7.01 -22.99
C GLY A 463 -22.40 6.17 -24.16
N GLY A 464 -21.59 5.37 -24.84
CA GLY A 464 -21.96 4.50 -25.98
C GLY A 464 -22.90 3.32 -25.66
N GLY A 465 -23.62 3.34 -24.53
CA GLY A 465 -24.61 2.33 -24.17
C GLY A 465 -25.68 2.86 -23.23
N LYS A 466 -26.85 3.26 -23.83
CA LYS A 466 -28.11 3.63 -23.17
C LYS A 466 -28.12 4.99 -22.46
N ALA A 467 -28.66 5.98 -23.18
CA ALA A 467 -29.19 7.20 -22.60
C ALA A 467 -30.24 6.87 -21.51
N SER A 468 -29.84 6.91 -20.26
CA SER A 468 -30.75 6.96 -19.11
C SER A 468 -31.30 8.37 -19.00
N THR A 469 -32.58 8.55 -19.27
CA THR A 469 -33.32 9.82 -19.25
C THR A 469 -33.46 10.49 -17.88
N ASN A 470 -32.66 10.05 -16.88
CA ASN A 470 -32.68 10.58 -15.51
C ASN A 470 -31.42 11.32 -15.07
N SER A 471 -30.52 11.70 -16.02
CA SER A 471 -29.24 12.36 -15.69
C SER A 471 -29.33 13.89 -15.57
N ARG A 472 -30.51 14.44 -15.20
CA ARG A 472 -30.67 15.90 -15.06
C ARG A 472 -30.30 16.43 -13.66
N GLU A 473 -30.00 15.53 -12.68
CA GLU A 473 -29.69 15.91 -11.29
C GLU A 473 -28.27 15.61 -10.81
N LEU A 474 -27.41 15.01 -11.64
CA LEU A 474 -25.97 14.83 -11.33
C LEU A 474 -25.12 15.54 -12.38
N ARG A 475 -25.29 16.86 -12.54
CA ARG A 475 -24.21 17.70 -13.04
C ARG A 475 -23.26 17.93 -11.87
N PRO A 476 -22.01 17.45 -11.90
CA PRO A 476 -20.97 18.08 -11.11
C PRO A 476 -20.78 19.46 -11.78
N THR A 477 -21.48 20.44 -11.31
CA THR A 477 -21.03 21.82 -11.45
C THR A 477 -19.66 21.81 -10.78
N LEU A 478 -18.60 22.05 -11.58
CA LEU A 478 -17.38 22.60 -10.98
C LEU A 478 -17.88 23.65 -9.97
N PRO A 479 -17.46 23.58 -8.68
CA PRO A 479 -17.86 24.61 -7.75
C PRO A 479 -17.64 25.93 -8.46
N ASP A 480 -18.66 26.82 -8.41
CA ASP A 480 -18.58 28.14 -9.03
C ASP A 480 -17.23 28.75 -8.63
N ARG A 481 -16.19 28.46 -9.41
CA ARG A 481 -14.92 29.15 -9.28
C ARG A 481 -15.29 30.59 -9.57
N VAL A 482 -15.29 31.41 -8.54
CA VAL A 482 -15.34 32.86 -8.64
C VAL A 482 -14.54 33.22 -9.88
N ALA A 483 -15.19 33.81 -10.88
CA ALA A 483 -14.60 34.10 -12.18
C ALA A 483 -13.22 34.69 -11.93
N ARG A 484 -12.16 33.89 -12.25
CA ARG A 484 -10.78 34.31 -11.94
C ARG A 484 -10.60 35.69 -12.53
N THR A 485 -10.26 36.65 -11.70
CA THR A 485 -10.03 38.04 -12.09
C THR A 485 -9.01 38.03 -13.24
N ALA A 486 -9.25 38.80 -14.27
CA ALA A 486 -8.33 38.92 -15.42
C ALA A 486 -6.94 39.28 -14.87
N VAL A 487 -5.97 38.40 -15.08
CA VAL A 487 -4.60 38.58 -14.60
C VAL A 487 -3.86 39.58 -15.50
N ASN A 488 -3.00 40.38 -14.91
CA ASN A 488 -2.12 41.26 -15.68
C ASN A 488 -1.25 40.40 -16.64
N PRO A 489 -1.31 40.63 -17.98
CA PRO A 489 -0.60 39.81 -18.98
C PRO A 489 0.91 39.76 -18.75
N THR A 490 1.52 40.85 -18.30
CA THR A 490 2.95 40.91 -17.99
C THR A 490 3.29 40.12 -16.73
N ALA A 491 2.40 40.14 -15.71
CA ALA A 491 2.56 39.33 -14.52
C ALA A 491 2.49 37.85 -14.84
N TYR A 492 1.55 37.44 -15.71
CA TYR A 492 1.42 36.07 -16.17
C TYR A 492 2.64 35.59 -16.94
N ASP A 493 3.17 36.38 -17.83
CA ASP A 493 4.37 36.05 -18.60
C ASP A 493 5.59 35.81 -17.69
N VAL A 494 5.80 36.70 -16.72
CA VAL A 494 6.88 36.54 -15.72
C VAL A 494 6.65 35.34 -14.81
N TYR A 495 5.40 35.04 -14.46
CA TYR A 495 5.03 33.86 -13.69
C TYR A 495 5.41 32.57 -14.45
N LEU A 496 5.08 32.44 -15.74
CA LEU A 496 5.44 31.27 -16.53
C LEU A 496 6.97 31.11 -16.64
N ARG A 497 7.69 32.19 -16.76
CA ARG A 497 9.17 32.17 -16.70
C ARG A 497 9.67 31.69 -15.35
N GLY A 498 9.06 32.10 -14.24
CA GLY A 498 9.36 31.61 -12.91
C GLY A 498 9.09 30.11 -12.76
N ARG A 499 7.97 29.61 -13.32
CA ARG A 499 7.65 28.18 -13.37
C ARG A 499 8.72 27.37 -14.10
N PHE A 500 9.16 27.83 -15.26
CA PHE A 500 10.21 27.20 -16.03
C PHE A 500 11.53 27.11 -15.26
N LEU A 501 11.94 28.20 -14.57
CA LEU A 501 13.16 28.23 -13.75
C LEU A 501 13.04 27.32 -12.50
N PHE A 502 11.88 27.27 -11.89
CA PHE A 502 11.61 26.36 -10.77
C PHE A 502 11.85 24.90 -11.14
N GLU A 503 11.36 24.47 -12.31
CA GLU A 503 11.56 23.11 -12.83
C GLU A 503 13.04 22.79 -13.12
N GLN A 504 13.85 23.81 -13.43
CA GLN A 504 15.29 23.67 -13.58
C GLN A 504 16.05 23.73 -12.25
N HIS A 505 15.34 23.73 -11.12
CA HIS A 505 15.90 23.86 -9.78
C HIS A 505 16.70 25.18 -9.55
N SER A 506 16.43 26.19 -10.35
CA SER A 506 16.99 27.55 -10.22
C SER A 506 16.17 28.38 -9.22
N ALA A 507 16.18 27.95 -7.93
CA ALA A 507 15.28 28.48 -6.91
C ALA A 507 15.38 30.01 -6.74
N THR A 508 16.60 30.58 -6.75
CA THR A 508 16.81 32.03 -6.58
C THR A 508 16.19 32.83 -7.72
N GLU A 509 16.42 32.41 -8.95
CA GLU A 509 15.91 33.09 -10.15
C GLU A 509 14.38 32.93 -10.25
N ALA A 510 13.85 31.77 -9.87
CA ALA A 510 12.41 31.55 -9.78
C ALA A 510 11.76 32.48 -8.76
N ILE A 511 12.34 32.63 -7.55
CA ILE A 511 11.88 33.58 -6.54
C ILE A 511 11.81 34.99 -7.10
N MET A 512 12.87 35.48 -7.79
CA MET A 512 12.88 36.80 -8.40
C MET A 512 11.77 37.00 -9.44
N CYS A 513 11.48 36.00 -10.23
CA CYS A 513 10.37 36.04 -11.17
C CYS A 513 9.01 36.12 -10.46
N PHE A 514 8.77 35.27 -9.46
CA PHE A 514 7.51 35.29 -8.75
C PHE A 514 7.30 36.57 -7.93
N ASP A 515 8.33 37.10 -7.30
CA ASP A 515 8.28 38.42 -6.65
C ASP A 515 7.90 39.52 -7.65
N ARG A 516 8.46 39.49 -8.85
CA ARG A 516 8.09 40.42 -9.91
C ARG A 516 6.64 40.24 -10.38
N ALA A 517 6.19 39.01 -10.53
CA ALA A 517 4.80 38.68 -10.90
C ALA A 517 3.81 39.21 -9.85
N VAL A 518 4.06 38.95 -8.55
CA VAL A 518 3.26 39.47 -7.42
C VAL A 518 3.28 41.01 -7.36
N ALA A 519 4.43 41.64 -7.64
CA ALA A 519 4.53 43.11 -7.66
C ALA A 519 3.72 43.72 -8.81
N LEU A 520 3.59 43.04 -9.96
CA LEU A 520 2.78 43.47 -11.10
C LEU A 520 1.29 43.22 -10.91
N ASP A 521 0.94 42.13 -10.20
CA ASP A 521 -0.44 41.77 -9.89
C ASP A 521 -0.53 41.12 -8.50
N PRO A 522 -0.78 41.92 -7.45
CA PRO A 522 -0.87 41.42 -6.07
C PRO A 522 -2.05 40.46 -5.80
N ASN A 523 -3.01 40.36 -6.70
CA ASN A 523 -4.16 39.46 -6.58
C ASN A 523 -3.94 38.13 -7.33
N PHE A 524 -2.75 37.90 -7.87
CA PHE A 524 -2.44 36.68 -8.59
C PHE A 524 -2.09 35.55 -7.62
N ALA A 525 -3.10 34.79 -7.15
CA ALA A 525 -2.96 33.74 -6.14
C ALA A 525 -1.91 32.67 -6.49
N LEU A 526 -1.86 32.19 -7.74
CA LEU A 526 -0.87 31.19 -8.17
C LEU A 526 0.56 31.73 -8.13
N ALA A 527 0.80 33.02 -8.39
CA ALA A 527 2.14 33.59 -8.24
C ALA A 527 2.64 33.56 -6.79
N HIS A 528 1.76 33.84 -5.83
CA HIS A 528 2.02 33.69 -4.41
C HIS A 528 2.34 32.24 -4.04
N VAL A 529 1.56 31.26 -4.52
CA VAL A 529 1.80 29.82 -4.27
C VAL A 529 3.19 29.41 -4.76
N TRP A 530 3.55 29.77 -5.99
CA TRP A 530 4.83 29.36 -6.55
C TRP A 530 6.02 30.12 -5.97
N CYS A 531 5.79 31.33 -5.48
CA CYS A 531 6.76 32.03 -4.61
C CYS A 531 7.00 31.22 -3.33
N ALA A 532 5.94 30.71 -2.68
CA ALA A 532 6.05 29.87 -1.50
C ALA A 532 6.83 28.58 -1.80
N PHE A 533 6.47 27.83 -2.85
CA PHE A 533 7.21 26.63 -3.25
C PHE A 533 8.67 26.90 -3.56
N SER A 534 9.00 28.01 -4.22
CA SER A 534 10.39 28.37 -4.54
C SER A 534 11.21 28.68 -3.28
N ASN A 535 10.62 29.29 -2.26
CA ASN A 535 11.28 29.50 -0.97
C ASN A 535 11.48 28.16 -0.24
N ILE A 536 10.48 27.24 -0.26
CA ILE A 536 10.61 25.87 0.28
C ILE A 536 11.76 25.13 -0.43
N LEU A 537 11.79 25.19 -1.76
CA LEU A 537 12.86 24.58 -2.55
C LEU A 537 14.24 25.15 -2.20
N ALA A 538 14.36 26.46 -2.08
CA ALA A 538 15.60 27.13 -1.71
C ALA A 538 16.11 26.71 -0.32
N ALA A 539 15.21 26.52 0.64
CA ALA A 539 15.54 25.99 1.96
C ALA A 539 16.04 24.54 1.89
N ASN A 540 15.31 23.67 1.17
CA ASN A 540 15.64 22.25 1.05
C ASN A 540 16.96 22.02 0.29
N MET A 541 17.27 22.86 -0.71
CA MET A 541 18.54 22.84 -1.44
C MET A 541 19.69 23.53 -0.68
N LYS A 542 19.46 24.02 0.55
CA LYS A 542 20.43 24.78 1.33
C LYS A 542 20.92 26.08 0.62
N VAL A 543 20.13 26.65 -0.28
CA VAL A 543 20.41 27.95 -0.95
C VAL A 543 20.08 29.11 0.00
N LEU A 544 19.00 28.97 0.77
CA LEU A 544 18.60 29.91 1.82
C LEU A 544 18.47 29.17 3.17
N PRO A 545 18.75 29.85 4.31
CA PRO A 545 18.50 29.28 5.64
C PRO A 545 17.00 29.00 5.83
N ALA A 546 16.67 27.85 6.42
CA ALA A 546 15.27 27.44 6.67
C ALA A 546 14.52 28.49 7.50
N LEU A 547 15.15 29.03 8.55
CA LEU A 547 14.61 30.09 9.43
C LEU A 547 14.27 31.40 8.69
N THR A 548 14.76 31.60 7.47
CA THR A 548 14.45 32.76 6.63
C THR A 548 13.42 32.41 5.55
N ALA A 549 13.62 31.29 4.90
CA ALA A 549 12.84 30.89 3.72
C ALA A 549 11.42 30.44 4.08
N TYR A 550 11.25 29.61 5.12
CA TYR A 550 9.93 29.10 5.49
C TYR A 550 8.95 30.15 6.02
N PRO A 551 9.34 31.12 6.87
CA PRO A 551 8.46 32.22 7.24
C PRO A 551 7.96 33.04 6.06
N ARG A 552 8.83 33.26 5.05
CA ARG A 552 8.44 33.92 3.80
C ARG A 552 7.49 33.05 2.99
N ALA A 553 7.79 31.76 2.83
CA ALA A 553 6.90 30.80 2.14
C ALA A 553 5.50 30.82 2.75
N ARG A 554 5.39 30.83 4.09
CA ARG A 554 4.11 30.89 4.82
C ARG A 554 3.36 32.18 4.55
N ALA A 555 4.04 33.32 4.53
CA ALA A 555 3.41 34.58 4.23
C ALA A 555 2.78 34.58 2.83
N GLU A 556 3.48 34.01 1.87
CA GLU A 556 3.00 33.92 0.49
C GLU A 556 1.86 32.88 0.33
N ALA A 557 1.98 31.68 0.92
CA ALA A 557 0.91 30.69 0.94
C ALA A 557 -0.36 31.21 1.63
N GLY A 558 -0.20 31.93 2.75
CA GLY A 558 -1.30 32.56 3.46
C GLY A 558 -2.01 33.64 2.64
N ARG A 559 -1.27 34.42 1.84
CA ARG A 559 -1.87 35.39 0.91
C ARG A 559 -2.64 34.69 -0.20
N ALA A 560 -2.10 33.61 -0.76
CA ALA A 560 -2.79 32.81 -1.76
C ALA A 560 -4.12 32.26 -1.23
N LEU A 561 -4.15 31.72 -0.01
CA LEU A 561 -5.37 31.21 0.65
C LEU A 561 -6.36 32.33 1.01
N ALA A 562 -5.87 33.54 1.29
CA ALA A 562 -6.73 34.70 1.52
C ALA A 562 -7.43 35.16 0.21
N LEU A 563 -6.76 35.02 -0.93
CA LEU A 563 -7.31 35.32 -2.26
C LEU A 563 -8.23 34.19 -2.76
N GLU A 564 -7.81 32.94 -2.65
CA GLU A 564 -8.54 31.74 -3.09
C GLU A 564 -8.50 30.68 -1.96
N PRO A 565 -9.47 30.62 -1.04
CA PRO A 565 -9.45 29.71 0.12
C PRO A 565 -9.48 28.22 -0.22
N ALA A 566 -9.98 27.86 -1.40
CA ALA A 566 -10.06 26.49 -1.90
C ALA A 566 -8.99 26.16 -2.96
N LEU A 567 -7.84 26.83 -2.93
CA LEU A 567 -6.74 26.57 -3.88
C LEU A 567 -5.90 25.39 -3.37
N PRO A 568 -5.97 24.21 -4.02
CA PRO A 568 -5.31 23.00 -3.52
C PRO A 568 -3.80 23.14 -3.41
N GLU A 569 -3.16 23.83 -4.35
CA GLU A 569 -1.72 24.05 -4.37
C GLU A 569 -1.25 24.90 -3.18
N ALA A 570 -2.06 25.84 -2.73
CA ALA A 570 -1.77 26.65 -1.55
C ALA A 570 -1.89 25.84 -0.26
N LEU A 571 -2.90 24.95 -0.17
CA LEU A 571 -3.03 23.99 0.93
C LEU A 571 -1.83 23.02 0.98
N VAL A 572 -1.35 22.56 -0.17
CA VAL A 572 -0.15 21.71 -0.25
C VAL A 572 1.10 22.47 0.19
N ALA A 573 1.26 23.74 -0.19
CA ALA A 573 2.38 24.57 0.25
C ALA A 573 2.38 24.76 1.78
N GLU A 574 1.23 25.09 2.38
CA GLU A 574 1.07 25.17 3.84
C GLU A 574 1.32 23.82 4.53
N ALA A 575 0.88 22.71 3.91
CA ALA A 575 1.12 21.38 4.45
C ALA A 575 2.62 21.02 4.45
N PHE A 576 3.38 21.39 3.41
CA PHE A 576 4.85 21.24 3.40
C PHE A 576 5.52 22.05 4.50
N ILE A 577 5.07 23.29 4.73
CA ILE A 577 5.59 24.14 5.80
C ILE A 577 5.28 23.53 7.17
N ALA A 578 4.03 23.10 7.39
CA ALA A 578 3.61 22.45 8.63
C ALA A 578 4.46 21.19 8.91
N TYR A 579 4.69 20.35 7.88
CA TYR A 579 5.42 19.11 8.05
C TYR A 579 6.94 19.34 8.21
N TRP A 580 7.59 20.08 7.31
CA TRP A 580 9.05 20.17 7.29
C TRP A 580 9.64 21.23 8.22
N PHE A 581 8.89 22.27 8.55
CA PHE A 581 9.40 23.38 9.35
C PHE A 581 8.76 23.46 10.74
N ASP A 582 7.43 23.34 10.84
CA ASP A 582 6.75 23.34 12.15
C ASP A 582 6.90 22.00 12.86
N TRP A 583 7.13 20.90 12.10
CA TRP A 583 7.13 19.52 12.54
C TRP A 583 5.75 19.08 13.06
N ASP A 584 4.68 19.71 12.56
CA ASP A 584 3.29 19.38 12.86
C ASP A 584 2.70 18.44 11.80
N SER A 585 2.94 17.14 11.99
CA SER A 585 2.47 16.09 11.11
C SER A 585 0.94 16.02 11.03
N THR A 586 0.24 16.31 12.13
CA THR A 586 -1.23 16.26 12.23
C THR A 586 -1.86 17.36 11.39
N ARG A 587 -1.38 18.60 11.53
CA ARG A 587 -1.83 19.74 10.71
C ARG A 587 -1.53 19.49 9.22
N ALA A 588 -0.31 19.04 8.92
CA ALA A 588 0.09 18.72 7.55
C ALA A 588 -0.84 17.67 6.93
N GLN A 589 -1.16 16.62 7.68
CA GLN A 589 -2.05 15.54 7.22
C GLN A 589 -3.48 16.02 6.95
N THR A 590 -4.00 16.96 7.76
CA THR A 590 -5.31 17.58 7.54
C THR A 590 -5.30 18.41 6.25
N LEU A 591 -4.34 19.33 6.12
CA LEU A 591 -4.23 20.22 4.95
C LEU A 591 -4.05 19.46 3.63
N VAL A 592 -3.24 18.39 3.63
CA VAL A 592 -3.02 17.61 2.42
C VAL A 592 -4.24 16.76 2.05
N ARG A 593 -5.02 16.27 3.02
CA ARG A 593 -6.29 15.58 2.74
C ARG A 593 -7.33 16.54 2.16
N ASP A 594 -7.41 17.76 2.67
CA ASP A 594 -8.29 18.79 2.13
C ASP A 594 -7.90 19.13 0.68
N ALA A 595 -6.59 19.26 0.41
CA ALA A 595 -6.10 19.46 -0.95
C ALA A 595 -6.46 18.29 -1.89
N LEU A 596 -6.29 17.04 -1.44
CA LEU A 596 -6.63 15.84 -2.22
C LEU A 596 -8.15 15.66 -2.41
N ALA A 597 -8.97 16.15 -1.50
CA ALA A 597 -10.42 16.18 -1.68
C ALA A 597 -10.83 17.14 -2.81
N LEU A 598 -10.11 18.25 -2.99
CA LEU A 598 -10.32 19.22 -4.07
C LEU A 598 -9.67 18.80 -5.38
N ALA A 599 -8.49 18.17 -5.34
CA ALA A 599 -7.71 17.76 -6.51
C ALA A 599 -7.03 16.40 -6.24
N PRO A 600 -7.71 15.27 -6.48
CA PRO A 600 -7.19 13.92 -6.22
C PRO A 600 -5.98 13.53 -7.08
N GLY A 601 -5.77 14.23 -8.21
CA GLY A 601 -4.70 13.98 -9.17
C GLY A 601 -3.37 14.67 -8.88
N LEU A 602 -3.16 15.27 -7.72
CA LEU A 602 -1.92 16.00 -7.38
C LEU A 602 -0.82 15.04 -6.87
N PRO A 603 0.25 14.72 -7.66
CA PRO A 603 1.26 13.75 -7.25
C PRO A 603 2.00 14.16 -5.98
N HIS A 604 2.38 15.44 -5.85
CA HIS A 604 3.10 15.97 -4.68
C HIS A 604 2.28 15.91 -3.39
N ALA A 605 0.96 16.05 -3.47
CA ALA A 605 0.08 15.88 -2.31
C ALA A 605 0.09 14.43 -1.81
N HIS A 606 0.08 13.44 -2.73
CA HIS A 606 0.23 12.03 -2.35
C HIS A 606 1.59 11.72 -1.71
N VAL A 607 2.67 12.34 -2.21
CA VAL A 607 4.01 12.21 -1.60
C VAL A 607 4.00 12.75 -0.17
N LEU A 608 3.47 13.95 0.04
CA LEU A 608 3.43 14.54 1.37
C LEU A 608 2.55 13.75 2.34
N LEU A 609 1.34 13.31 1.89
CA LEU A 609 0.49 12.44 2.70
C LEU A 609 1.22 11.15 3.08
N GLY A 610 1.95 10.56 2.14
CA GLY A 610 2.75 9.37 2.40
C GLY A 610 3.79 9.58 3.49
N TRP A 611 4.56 10.67 3.42
CA TRP A 611 5.56 11.00 4.43
C TRP A 611 4.94 11.30 5.81
N THR A 612 3.81 12.00 5.87
CA THR A 612 3.11 12.23 7.15
C THR A 612 2.59 10.93 7.78
N LEU A 613 2.16 9.97 6.95
CA LEU A 613 1.72 8.65 7.39
C LEU A 613 2.90 7.79 7.88
N LEU A 614 4.05 7.83 7.19
CA LEU A 614 5.28 7.14 7.63
C LEU A 614 5.74 7.67 8.98
N SER A 615 5.74 8.99 9.17
CA SER A 615 6.07 9.61 10.46
C SER A 615 5.07 9.27 11.58
N ALA A 616 3.85 8.88 11.24
CA ALA A 616 2.87 8.33 12.18
C ALA A 616 2.98 6.80 12.33
N GLU A 617 4.08 6.19 11.88
CA GLU A 617 4.35 4.74 11.84
C GLU A 617 3.30 3.90 11.10
N ARG A 618 2.46 4.55 10.27
CA ARG A 618 1.47 3.91 9.39
C ARG A 618 2.13 3.53 8.07
N PHE A 619 3.11 2.63 8.13
CA PHE A 619 4.01 2.34 7.01
C PHE A 619 3.29 1.88 5.74
N GLU A 620 2.35 0.94 5.84
CA GLU A 620 1.63 0.43 4.66
C GLU A 620 0.80 1.51 3.95
N GLU A 621 0.13 2.36 4.72
CA GLU A 621 -0.67 3.45 4.17
C GLU A 621 0.22 4.54 3.56
N GLY A 622 1.34 4.82 4.21
CA GLY A 622 2.35 5.75 3.71
C GLY A 622 2.92 5.29 2.37
N VAL A 623 3.35 4.04 2.29
CA VAL A 623 3.86 3.42 1.05
C VAL A 623 2.80 3.46 -0.05
N ARG A 624 1.53 3.11 0.23
CA ARG A 624 0.43 3.18 -0.75
C ARG A 624 0.20 4.59 -1.28
N SER A 625 0.28 5.60 -0.41
CA SER A 625 0.12 6.99 -0.85
C SER A 625 1.26 7.43 -1.77
N LEU A 626 2.51 7.07 -1.45
CA LEU A 626 3.67 7.36 -2.30
C LEU A 626 3.65 6.57 -3.61
N GLU A 627 3.19 5.32 -3.58
CA GLU A 627 2.95 4.51 -4.79
C GLU A 627 1.90 5.16 -5.70
N ARG A 628 0.82 5.74 -5.12
CA ARG A 628 -0.18 6.50 -5.89
C ARG A 628 0.43 7.75 -6.54
N GLY A 629 1.25 8.52 -5.81
CA GLY A 629 1.99 9.65 -6.36
C GLY A 629 2.90 9.24 -7.53
N TYR A 630 3.62 8.13 -7.39
CA TYR A 630 4.46 7.56 -8.44
C TYR A 630 3.62 7.06 -9.64
N ALA A 631 2.47 6.45 -9.42
CA ALA A 631 1.58 6.02 -10.50
C ALA A 631 1.00 7.19 -11.32
N LEU A 632 0.85 8.37 -10.71
CA LEU A 632 0.43 9.59 -11.42
C LEU A 632 1.55 10.19 -12.28
N ASP A 633 2.83 10.02 -11.88
CA ASP A 633 3.99 10.57 -12.62
C ASP A 633 5.14 9.53 -12.70
N PRO A 634 4.95 8.43 -13.48
CA PRO A 634 5.77 7.22 -13.40
C PRO A 634 7.19 7.34 -14.00
N LEU A 635 7.46 8.38 -14.79
CA LEU A 635 8.78 8.66 -15.33
C LEU A 635 9.52 9.76 -14.55
N SER A 636 8.94 10.28 -13.47
CA SER A 636 9.55 11.25 -12.56
C SER A 636 10.53 10.55 -11.63
N ASP A 637 11.81 10.93 -11.74
CA ASP A 637 12.85 10.45 -10.83
C ASP A 637 12.58 10.90 -9.39
N PHE A 638 11.95 12.07 -9.19
CA PHE A 638 11.55 12.56 -7.87
C PHE A 638 10.45 11.68 -7.23
N MET A 639 9.43 11.31 -7.99
CA MET A 639 8.37 10.41 -7.49
C MET A 639 8.92 9.03 -7.17
N LEU A 640 9.76 8.49 -8.06
CA LEU A 640 10.43 7.21 -7.85
C LEU A 640 11.36 7.23 -6.64
N TYR A 641 12.11 8.32 -6.45
CA TYR A 641 12.98 8.49 -5.29
C TYR A 641 12.18 8.44 -3.98
N ASN A 642 11.09 9.21 -3.89
CA ASN A 642 10.25 9.23 -2.69
C ASN A 642 9.56 7.87 -2.45
N PHE A 643 9.08 7.20 -3.49
CA PHE A 643 8.50 5.87 -3.37
C PHE A 643 9.56 4.83 -2.94
N GLY A 644 10.74 4.83 -3.54
CA GLY A 644 11.84 3.94 -3.14
C GLY A 644 12.31 4.17 -1.71
N MET A 645 12.39 5.43 -1.27
CA MET A 645 12.68 5.77 0.13
C MET A 645 11.62 5.23 1.08
N SER A 646 10.34 5.36 0.75
CA SER A 646 9.26 4.85 1.60
C SER A 646 9.33 3.34 1.79
N LEU A 647 9.69 2.60 0.74
CA LEU A 647 9.92 1.16 0.82
C LEU A 647 11.09 0.81 1.74
N LEU A 648 12.18 1.60 1.71
CA LEU A 648 13.31 1.42 2.63
C LEU A 648 12.91 1.67 4.09
N PHE A 649 12.13 2.72 4.36
CA PHE A 649 11.61 3.02 5.69
C PHE A 649 10.64 1.94 6.19
N ALA A 650 9.88 1.31 5.29
CA ALA A 650 9.01 0.17 5.59
C ALA A 650 9.77 -1.18 5.70
N GLY A 651 11.09 -1.20 5.44
CA GLY A 651 11.90 -2.42 5.49
C GLY A 651 11.82 -3.30 4.23
N GLU A 652 11.26 -2.79 3.13
CA GLU A 652 11.03 -3.53 1.87
C GLU A 652 12.20 -3.36 0.88
N ALA A 653 13.43 -3.64 1.32
CA ALA A 653 14.65 -3.42 0.51
C ALA A 653 14.65 -4.19 -0.81
N THR A 654 14.14 -5.42 -0.85
CA THR A 654 14.05 -6.22 -2.09
C THR A 654 13.14 -5.56 -3.11
N ARG A 655 11.96 -5.10 -2.70
CA ARG A 655 11.01 -4.37 -3.57
C ARG A 655 11.60 -3.05 -4.05
N THR A 656 12.39 -2.37 -3.22
CA THR A 656 13.12 -1.17 -3.63
C THR A 656 14.05 -1.47 -4.80
N ILE A 657 14.85 -2.54 -4.73
CA ILE A 657 15.78 -2.93 -5.82
C ILE A 657 15.00 -3.25 -7.11
N GLU A 658 13.87 -3.98 -7.00
CA GLU A 658 13.04 -4.35 -8.15
C GLU A 658 12.45 -3.13 -8.86
N VAL A 659 11.91 -2.18 -8.09
CA VAL A 659 11.31 -0.94 -8.63
C VAL A 659 12.36 -0.02 -9.27
N LEU A 660 13.58 0.01 -8.72
CA LEU A 660 14.66 0.87 -9.24
C LEU A 660 15.30 0.35 -10.54
N ARG A 661 15.33 -0.96 -10.76
CA ARG A 661 16.06 -1.57 -11.89
C ARG A 661 15.69 -0.99 -13.26
N PRO A 662 14.39 -0.91 -13.67
CA PRO A 662 14.00 -0.32 -14.95
C PRO A 662 14.35 1.16 -15.07
N ALA A 663 14.31 1.89 -13.95
CA ALA A 663 14.60 3.32 -13.93
C ALA A 663 16.11 3.60 -14.08
N LEU A 664 16.97 2.79 -13.46
CA LEU A 664 18.42 2.89 -13.60
C LEU A 664 18.90 2.61 -15.03
N GLU A 665 18.21 1.73 -15.76
CA GLU A 665 18.46 1.51 -17.18
C GLU A 665 18.12 2.74 -18.03
N ARG A 666 17.07 3.46 -17.66
CA ARG A 666 16.55 4.67 -18.34
C ARG A 666 17.34 5.93 -17.96
N SER A 667 17.59 6.13 -16.68
CA SER A 667 18.19 7.33 -16.06
C SER A 667 19.59 7.04 -15.50
N ARG A 668 20.52 6.61 -16.33
CA ARG A 668 21.90 6.22 -15.93
C ARG A 668 22.69 7.34 -15.25
N GLY A 669 22.27 8.59 -15.39
CA GLY A 669 22.93 9.78 -14.83
C GLY A 669 22.37 10.27 -13.50
N ASN A 670 21.37 9.59 -12.88
CA ASN A 670 20.76 10.06 -11.64
C ASN A 670 21.41 9.44 -10.40
N GLY A 671 22.22 10.25 -9.68
CA GLY A 671 22.88 9.81 -8.44
C GLY A 671 21.92 9.46 -7.31
N GLY A 672 20.72 10.09 -7.23
CA GLY A 672 19.71 9.77 -6.22
C GLY A 672 19.16 8.34 -6.32
N LEU A 673 18.99 7.82 -7.54
CA LEU A 673 18.59 6.42 -7.74
C LEU A 673 19.72 5.45 -7.34
N HIS A 674 20.97 5.83 -7.53
CA HIS A 674 22.14 5.06 -7.06
C HIS A 674 22.26 5.09 -5.54
N LEU A 675 21.86 6.19 -4.87
CA LEU A 675 21.76 6.25 -3.41
C LEU A 675 20.76 5.20 -2.89
N LEU A 676 19.55 5.18 -3.46
CA LEU A 676 18.51 4.22 -3.05
C LEU A 676 18.95 2.77 -3.28
N LEU A 677 19.55 2.50 -4.44
CA LEU A 677 20.06 1.17 -4.75
C LEU A 677 21.14 0.75 -3.74
N GLY A 678 22.10 1.64 -3.46
CA GLY A 678 23.16 1.39 -2.49
C GLY A 678 22.63 1.18 -1.08
N ALA A 679 21.65 1.98 -0.63
CA ALA A 679 21.01 1.82 0.66
C ALA A 679 20.24 0.49 0.76
N ALA A 680 19.48 0.12 -0.28
CA ALA A 680 18.75 -1.15 -0.31
C ALA A 680 19.70 -2.36 -0.29
N LEU A 681 20.80 -2.31 -1.03
CA LEU A 681 21.84 -3.33 -1.04
C LEU A 681 22.56 -3.42 0.31
N PHE A 682 22.84 -2.28 0.95
CA PHE A 682 23.42 -2.20 2.28
C PHE A 682 22.57 -2.90 3.35
N VAL A 683 21.28 -2.58 3.40
CA VAL A 683 20.32 -3.24 4.31
C VAL A 683 20.20 -4.74 4.02
N SER A 684 20.42 -5.16 2.77
CA SER A 684 20.39 -6.57 2.33
C SER A 684 21.71 -7.33 2.54
N ASP A 685 22.69 -6.75 3.26
CA ASP A 685 24.05 -7.30 3.51
C ASP A 685 24.86 -7.59 2.22
N ARG A 686 24.55 -6.89 1.12
CA ARG A 686 25.26 -6.98 -0.17
C ARG A 686 26.31 -5.87 -0.30
N LEU A 687 27.25 -5.84 0.64
CA LEU A 687 28.17 -4.73 0.84
C LEU A 687 29.03 -4.36 -0.38
N PRO A 688 29.65 -5.31 -1.16
CA PRO A 688 30.45 -4.95 -2.33
C PRO A 688 29.62 -4.26 -3.43
N GLU A 689 28.39 -4.72 -3.62
CA GLU A 689 27.48 -4.14 -4.62
C GLU A 689 26.95 -2.77 -4.15
N ALA A 690 26.67 -2.64 -2.84
CA ALA A 690 26.29 -1.36 -2.24
C ALA A 690 27.40 -0.31 -2.43
N ARG A 691 28.66 -0.67 -2.17
CA ARG A 691 29.83 0.20 -2.41
C ARG A 691 29.87 0.66 -3.85
N THR A 692 29.80 -0.27 -4.80
CA THR A 692 29.85 0.05 -6.25
C THR A 692 28.72 1.01 -6.66
N ALA A 693 27.50 0.78 -6.19
CA ALA A 693 26.36 1.64 -6.49
C ALA A 693 26.55 3.05 -5.91
N LEU A 694 27.01 3.17 -4.66
CA LEU A 694 27.22 4.46 -4.00
C LEU A 694 28.42 5.23 -4.57
N GLU A 695 29.51 4.57 -4.90
CA GLU A 695 30.65 5.20 -5.58
C GLU A 695 30.21 5.79 -6.93
N ARG A 696 29.42 5.02 -7.70
CA ARG A 696 28.82 5.53 -8.94
C ARG A 696 27.90 6.72 -8.70
N GLY A 697 27.08 6.69 -7.66
CA GLY A 697 26.25 7.82 -7.25
C GLY A 697 27.07 9.07 -6.91
N CYS A 698 28.18 8.91 -6.19
CA CYS A 698 29.11 10.01 -5.84
C CYS A 698 29.78 10.62 -7.08
N GLU A 699 30.13 9.81 -8.08
CA GLU A 699 30.65 10.31 -9.37
C GLU A 699 29.61 11.17 -10.11
N LEU A 700 28.35 10.72 -10.12
CA LEU A 700 27.25 11.40 -10.82
C LEU A 700 26.78 12.67 -10.09
N THR A 701 26.84 12.67 -8.76
CA THR A 701 26.40 13.78 -7.94
C THR A 701 27.41 14.06 -6.81
N PRO A 702 28.56 14.67 -7.17
CA PRO A 702 29.66 14.89 -6.22
C PRO A 702 29.30 15.78 -5.02
N ALA A 703 28.27 16.61 -5.13
CA ALA A 703 27.82 17.50 -4.06
C ALA A 703 26.89 16.80 -3.03
N SER A 704 26.43 15.56 -3.30
CA SER A 704 25.48 14.88 -2.40
C SER A 704 26.16 14.38 -1.13
N ALA A 705 25.87 15.02 -0.01
CA ALA A 705 26.30 14.56 1.32
C ALA A 705 25.70 13.21 1.69
N GLN A 706 24.43 12.99 1.38
CA GLN A 706 23.69 11.76 1.71
C GLN A 706 24.32 10.53 1.04
N LEU A 707 24.76 10.63 -0.23
CA LEU A 707 25.49 9.56 -0.92
C LEU A 707 26.80 9.23 -0.20
N ARG A 708 27.59 10.26 0.16
CA ARG A 708 28.87 10.08 0.85
C ARG A 708 28.68 9.47 2.24
N THR A 709 27.70 9.96 2.99
CA THR A 709 27.41 9.42 4.32
C THR A 709 26.93 7.97 4.24
N THR A 710 26.09 7.60 3.28
CA THR A 710 25.67 6.20 3.12
C THR A 710 26.87 5.31 2.75
N LEU A 711 27.81 5.83 1.94
CA LEU A 711 29.07 5.14 1.62
C LEU A 711 29.95 4.97 2.87
N VAL A 712 30.01 5.97 3.78
CA VAL A 712 30.69 5.84 5.08
C VAL A 712 30.17 4.64 5.86
N GLY A 713 28.83 4.47 5.92
CA GLY A 713 28.21 3.31 6.59
C GLY A 713 28.62 1.97 5.97
N VAL A 714 28.67 1.90 4.64
CA VAL A 714 29.07 0.69 3.92
C VAL A 714 30.56 0.39 4.16
N LEU A 715 31.44 1.39 4.08
CA LEU A 715 32.88 1.25 4.33
C LEU A 715 33.15 0.79 5.78
N ALA A 716 32.46 1.40 6.75
CA ALA A 716 32.55 1.00 8.15
C ALA A 716 32.12 -0.48 8.36
N ALA A 717 31.04 -0.92 7.71
CA ALA A 717 30.58 -2.30 7.76
C ALA A 717 31.54 -3.29 7.09
N MET A 718 32.28 -2.86 6.05
CA MET A 718 33.33 -3.64 5.39
C MET A 718 34.65 -3.68 6.18
N GLY A 719 34.80 -2.86 7.23
CA GLY A 719 36.03 -2.74 8.02
C GLY A 719 37.06 -1.75 7.46
N ASP A 720 36.72 -1.01 6.39
CA ASP A 720 37.56 0.03 5.81
C ASP A 720 37.39 1.36 6.56
N THR A 721 37.83 1.32 7.83
CA THR A 721 37.56 2.38 8.81
C THR A 721 38.33 3.67 8.48
N GLU A 722 39.53 3.57 7.94
CA GLU A 722 40.36 4.75 7.59
C GLU A 722 39.70 5.57 6.49
N GLU A 723 39.29 4.93 5.41
CA GLU A 723 38.59 5.59 4.33
C GLU A 723 37.21 6.13 4.76
N ALA A 724 36.52 5.42 5.64
CA ALA A 724 35.25 5.88 6.18
C ALA A 724 35.41 7.19 6.98
N TRP A 725 36.40 7.30 7.86
CA TRP A 725 36.69 8.54 8.59
C TRP A 725 37.09 9.68 7.65
N ARG A 726 37.91 9.41 6.66
CA ARG A 726 38.30 10.40 5.66
C ARG A 726 37.08 10.97 4.93
N ARG A 727 36.17 10.10 4.48
CA ARG A 727 34.94 10.49 3.79
C ARG A 727 33.97 11.27 4.71
N LEU A 728 33.87 10.87 5.98
CA LEU A 728 33.03 11.62 6.93
C LEU A 728 33.57 13.03 7.16
N GLY A 729 34.88 13.22 7.24
CA GLY A 729 35.49 14.55 7.34
C GLY A 729 35.11 15.47 6.16
N GLU A 730 35.01 14.93 4.94
CA GLU A 730 34.55 15.71 3.78
C GLU A 730 33.08 16.13 3.89
N VAL A 731 32.21 15.28 4.48
CA VAL A 731 30.80 15.59 4.71
C VAL A 731 30.67 16.64 5.82
N GLU A 732 31.42 16.49 6.89
CA GLU A 732 31.49 17.45 8.01
C GLU A 732 31.91 18.84 7.54
N GLU A 733 32.97 18.94 6.73
CA GLU A 733 33.40 20.22 6.15
C GLU A 733 32.31 20.89 5.29
N GLN A 734 31.53 20.06 4.55
CA GLN A 734 30.38 20.59 3.80
C GLN A 734 29.28 21.09 4.72
N ALA A 735 29.00 20.38 5.82
CA ALA A 735 27.98 20.77 6.80
C ALA A 735 28.37 22.06 7.55
N GLU A 736 29.62 22.21 7.91
CA GLU A 736 30.15 23.45 8.51
C GLU A 736 30.01 24.67 7.55
N ARG A 737 30.05 24.44 6.25
CA ARG A 737 29.80 25.46 5.22
C ARG A 737 28.32 25.63 4.88
N GLY A 738 27.40 24.94 5.62
CA GLY A 738 25.96 24.98 5.40
C GLY A 738 25.50 24.26 4.12
N LYS A 739 26.32 23.39 3.49
CA LYS A 739 26.04 22.71 2.23
C LYS A 739 25.61 21.24 2.41
N ALA A 740 25.68 20.70 3.62
CA ALA A 740 25.23 19.35 3.95
C ALA A 740 24.29 19.36 5.16
N SER A 741 23.53 18.29 5.33
CA SER A 741 22.63 18.12 6.48
C SER A 741 23.44 17.70 7.70
N ALA A 742 23.15 18.32 8.85
CA ALA A 742 23.71 17.90 10.12
C ALA A 742 23.25 16.47 10.51
N VAL A 743 22.05 16.06 10.09
CA VAL A 743 21.56 14.66 10.26
C VAL A 743 22.45 13.68 9.51
N ASP A 744 22.92 14.01 8.30
CA ASP A 744 23.83 13.13 7.56
C ASP A 744 25.17 12.94 8.27
N VAL A 745 25.74 14.02 8.82
CA VAL A 745 26.98 13.93 9.62
C VAL A 745 26.76 13.08 10.88
N ALA A 746 25.64 13.27 11.57
CA ALA A 746 25.27 12.47 12.75
C ALA A 746 25.17 10.97 12.43
N CYS A 747 24.56 10.60 11.28
CA CYS A 747 24.52 9.22 10.83
C CYS A 747 25.93 8.66 10.57
N GLY A 748 26.85 9.44 9.99
CA GLY A 748 28.22 9.04 9.77
C GLY A 748 28.98 8.74 11.06
N TYR A 749 28.91 9.63 12.04
CA TYR A 749 29.51 9.41 13.38
C TYR A 749 28.92 8.19 14.07
N HIS A 750 27.60 8.04 14.02
CA HIS A 750 26.91 6.88 14.60
C HIS A 750 27.40 5.54 14.00
N TRP A 751 27.59 5.45 12.68
CA TRP A 751 28.10 4.24 12.05
C TRP A 751 29.55 3.94 12.40
N LEU A 752 30.35 4.97 12.69
CA LEU A 752 31.74 4.84 13.14
C LEU A 752 31.88 4.65 14.66
N GLY A 753 30.75 4.62 15.39
CA GLY A 753 30.69 4.32 16.82
C GLY A 753 30.92 5.50 17.75
N ASP A 754 30.90 6.73 17.23
CA ASP A 754 30.99 7.96 18.04
C ASP A 754 29.58 8.60 18.22
N ASP A 755 28.81 8.00 19.12
CA ASP A 755 27.46 8.45 19.40
C ASP A 755 27.40 9.84 20.08
N GLU A 756 28.46 10.27 20.79
CA GLU A 756 28.50 11.60 21.40
C GLU A 756 28.57 12.71 20.34
N LEU A 757 29.41 12.55 19.34
CA LEU A 757 29.44 13.48 18.22
C LEU A 757 28.17 13.39 17.36
N ALA A 758 27.61 12.18 17.20
CA ALA A 758 26.32 12.01 16.52
C ALA A 758 25.22 12.84 17.21
N TYR A 759 25.10 12.79 18.52
CA TYR A 759 24.14 13.63 19.26
C TYR A 759 24.44 15.14 19.14
N THR A 760 25.70 15.52 19.13
CA THR A 760 26.07 16.93 18.93
C THR A 760 25.56 17.47 17.60
N TRP A 761 25.67 16.69 16.54
CA TRP A 761 25.18 17.04 15.21
C TRP A 761 23.65 16.97 15.11
N LEU A 762 22.99 16.03 15.80
CA LEU A 762 21.52 15.99 15.88
C LEU A 762 20.94 17.23 16.59
N GLU A 763 21.61 17.74 17.65
CA GLU A 763 21.20 19.00 18.28
C GLU A 763 21.35 20.20 17.33
N ARG A 764 22.44 20.27 16.57
CA ARG A 764 22.62 21.30 15.51
C ARG A 764 21.50 21.20 14.45
N ALA A 765 21.11 19.99 14.04
CA ALA A 765 20.00 19.78 13.11
C ALA A 765 18.68 20.29 13.68
N PHE A 766 18.44 20.06 14.97
CA PHE A 766 17.26 20.56 15.69
C PHE A 766 17.23 22.09 15.72
N GLU A 767 18.34 22.74 16.08
CA GLU A 767 18.46 24.21 16.12
C GLU A 767 18.28 24.84 14.72
N ALA A 768 18.82 24.20 13.68
CA ALA A 768 18.70 24.65 12.30
C ALA A 768 17.35 24.35 11.66
N ARG A 769 16.42 23.72 12.36
CA ARG A 769 15.10 23.31 11.84
C ARG A 769 15.20 22.49 10.55
N GLU A 770 16.07 21.47 10.55
CA GLU A 770 16.25 20.62 9.36
C GLU A 770 15.04 19.72 9.10
N LEU A 771 14.68 19.55 7.84
CA LEU A 771 13.50 18.78 7.39
C LEU A 771 13.52 17.30 7.84
N TRP A 772 14.72 16.68 7.90
CA TRP A 772 14.85 15.26 8.27
C TRP A 772 14.53 14.96 9.73
N MET A 773 14.40 15.99 10.58
CA MET A 773 13.97 15.82 11.96
C MET A 773 12.54 15.27 12.07
N THR A 774 11.67 15.51 11.09
CA THR A 774 10.30 14.97 11.05
C THR A 774 10.23 13.44 11.01
N SER A 775 11.26 12.81 10.48
CA SER A 775 11.36 11.34 10.37
C SER A 775 12.45 10.74 11.27
N LEU A 776 12.99 11.52 12.23
CA LEU A 776 14.10 11.10 13.08
C LEU A 776 13.84 9.77 13.79
N HIS A 777 12.65 9.58 14.37
CA HIS A 777 12.26 8.37 15.12
C HIS A 777 12.16 7.12 14.24
N ILE A 778 11.86 7.27 12.93
CA ILE A 778 11.79 6.16 11.96
C ILE A 778 13.02 6.06 11.06
N GLU A 779 14.02 6.94 11.20
CA GLU A 779 15.23 6.95 10.36
C GLU A 779 16.04 5.65 10.49
N PRO A 780 16.14 4.82 9.43
CA PRO A 780 16.78 3.51 9.53
C PRO A 780 18.27 3.60 9.88
N ARG A 781 18.94 4.68 9.49
CA ARG A 781 20.36 4.92 9.72
C ARG A 781 20.71 5.14 11.19
N LEU A 782 19.74 5.56 12.01
CA LEU A 782 19.88 5.82 13.47
C LEU A 782 19.23 4.75 14.35
N ARG A 783 18.87 3.58 13.77
CA ARG A 783 18.10 2.52 14.45
C ARG A 783 18.68 2.10 15.80
N ARG A 784 20.02 2.07 15.96
CA ARG A 784 20.67 1.66 17.22
C ARG A 784 20.58 2.69 18.33
N LEU A 785 20.27 3.97 18.02
CA LEU A 785 20.05 5.01 19.03
C LEU A 785 18.64 4.95 19.63
N ARG A 786 17.70 4.31 18.95
CA ARG A 786 16.30 4.19 19.42
C ARG A 786 16.28 3.45 20.77
N GLY A 787 15.39 3.89 21.67
CA GLY A 787 15.27 3.38 23.03
C GLY A 787 16.32 3.93 24.01
N THR A 788 17.29 4.74 23.56
CA THR A 788 18.19 5.47 24.49
C THR A 788 17.49 6.72 25.01
N GLN A 789 17.62 6.99 26.30
CA GLN A 789 16.94 8.12 26.96
C GLN A 789 17.19 9.47 26.25
N ARG A 790 18.41 9.69 25.74
CA ARG A 790 18.79 10.93 25.05
C ARG A 790 18.12 11.05 23.69
N PHE A 791 18.01 9.96 22.93
CA PHE A 791 17.33 9.94 21.64
C PHE A 791 15.84 10.20 21.79
N GLU A 792 15.19 9.49 22.72
CA GLU A 792 13.76 9.67 23.00
C GLU A 792 13.43 11.07 23.48
N ALA A 793 14.32 11.68 24.29
CA ALA A 793 14.16 13.06 24.70
C ALA A 793 14.23 14.05 23.51
N LEU A 794 15.12 13.79 22.54
CA LEU A 794 15.21 14.60 21.32
C LEU A 794 13.97 14.41 20.43
N VAL A 795 13.53 13.18 20.20
CA VAL A 795 12.31 12.86 19.45
C VAL A 795 11.08 13.54 20.04
N LYS A 796 10.96 13.51 21.37
CA LYS A 796 9.88 14.22 22.09
C LYS A 796 9.94 15.74 21.91
N ARG A 797 11.13 16.34 21.88
CA ARG A 797 11.30 17.79 21.62
C ARG A 797 10.92 18.17 20.18
N VAL A 798 11.15 17.28 19.23
CA VAL A 798 10.72 17.46 17.83
C VAL A 798 9.19 17.37 17.73
N GLY A 799 8.53 16.59 18.60
CA GLY A 799 7.06 16.46 18.63
C GLY A 799 6.52 15.49 17.60
N VAL A 800 7.36 14.56 17.09
CA VAL A 800 6.95 13.61 16.03
C VAL A 800 6.67 12.19 16.57
N ALA A 801 6.86 11.94 17.86
CA ALA A 801 6.48 10.67 18.46
C ALA A 801 4.96 10.49 18.41
N PRO A 802 4.42 9.31 18.08
CA PRO A 802 3.00 9.03 18.24
C PRO A 802 2.65 9.24 19.72
N ASP A 803 1.50 9.87 20.00
CA ASP A 803 0.95 9.94 21.35
C ASP A 803 0.69 8.50 21.82
N VAL A 804 1.44 8.05 22.84
CA VAL A 804 1.34 6.72 23.46
C VAL A 804 0.04 6.59 24.25
#